data_b55fed87c916c244ad5a6340cebecf41
#
_entry.id   b55fed87c916c244ad5a6340cebecf41
#
_cell.length_a   1.000
_cell.length_b   1.000
_cell.length_c   1.000
_cell.angle_alpha   90.00
_cell.angle_beta   90.00
_cell.angle_gamma   90.00
#
_symmetry.space_group_name_H-M   'P 1'
#
loop_
_entity.id
_entity.type
_entity.pdbx_description
1 polymer ?
#
loop_
_entity_poly.entity_id
_entity_poly.type
_entity_poly.pdbx_seq_one_letter_code
_entity_poly.pdbx_strand_id
1 'polypeptide(L)'
;MRLITLDRHTHLRTGLLVLATLIAAVAPLAAATDTAYLEFDNHGLEPLGAGFVYEGWLIVDGVPVSAGRFSIGADGKPSASAFAVTVDDLSAVSTYVLTIEPAVDPDPGPSHVHVLGGDFSGGSAMLTAGHGAALGDDLAAAAGSYILAAPSAGAAVGYEQGIWWLDPDGGPVATLNLPTLPVGWVYEGWVASDDGPVSTGRFLMAAGSDSDSGGISAGPSATPPFPGQDFVNPALDLTDGFVAVISIEPEPDDSANPFAFKPLVDMMIDDLGEGVLQFMTNNAAAFPTATVTMVDSMVTSETAHLQLSLSGLEDLGAGWDYEGWLLVNGAPVSTGVFTVDSSGVPSQTYFPAEVSSLDAISAFVLTIEPVPDPDPSPSHVHLLGGDVISGRAALTVSHDAAIGTDFRSASGSYILAAPSAGGAAGYFNGIWWLDPSAGSVATLDLPALPDGWVYEGWVVGDSGPVSTGRFSEVSGADSDGAGPAAGPMDTPLFPGQDFVDPAMDLRGGTAVVTVEPEPDTSASPFTLKPLMDRVIDDVGEGVLQPMSINPAPLPSGHAVLLDEIVIPGGGNVVGFGGARWHSDLDLANLGATPSTFTVQLLAADQANPNPVSVSFMLQPGSGVRYQDAFDSLFDFEGTGALRVLVDDSSISVASRTYAVDADGSYGQGIPAHRMMKAIRYGEVGRLVGLSESGVNNEGFRTNIGLANATGSIITVTIELYSSDGTLVDVIEADLNGYEQRQLSRIFPEDVAVGHAVLRTATPGGAFYAYGSVVDNQTFDPTFVAVQ
;
A
#
# COMPACT_ATOMS: atom_id res chain seq x y z
N MET A 1 74.88 48.77 41.51
CA MET A 1 75.78 49.25 42.59
C MET A 1 75.35 48.55 43.91
N ARG A 2 76.27 47.75 44.46
CA ARG A 2 76.30 47.03 45.78
C ARG A 2 75.29 45.92 45.84
N LEU A 3 75.58 44.62 45.73
CA LEU A 3 76.46 43.74 46.55
C LEU A 3 76.23 43.88 48.04
N ILE A 4 75.94 42.78 48.69
CA ILE A 4 76.53 42.10 49.89
C ILE A 4 75.63 40.91 50.18
N THR A 5 76.01 39.69 49.90
CA THR A 5 76.79 38.61 50.49
C THR A 5 76.21 38.01 51.78
N LEU A 6 75.92 36.68 51.64
CA LEU A 6 76.17 35.53 52.56
C LEU A 6 75.79 35.64 54.01
N ASP A 7 75.06 34.64 54.52
CA ASP A 7 75.77 33.55 55.28
C ASP A 7 74.86 32.32 55.48
N ARG A 8 75.56 31.16 55.60
CA ARG A 8 75.07 29.78 55.81
C ARG A 8 74.60 29.56 57.22
N HIS A 9 73.57 28.67 57.43
CA HIS A 9 73.76 27.56 58.39
C HIS A 9 72.73 26.46 58.13
N THR A 10 73.24 25.24 57.97
CA THR A 10 72.69 23.92 57.89
C THR A 10 71.67 23.55 59.00
N HIS A 11 70.58 22.88 58.64
CA HIS A 11 70.04 21.74 59.34
C HIS A 11 69.27 20.77 58.38
N LEU A 12 69.83 19.52 58.28
CA LEU A 12 69.18 18.39 57.75
C LEU A 12 67.91 18.09 58.49
N ARG A 13 66.73 17.96 57.72
CA ARG A 13 65.65 17.05 58.12
C ARG A 13 65.08 16.43 56.85
N THR A 14 65.21 15.12 56.82
CA THR A 14 64.57 14.16 55.86
C THR A 14 63.10 14.40 55.82
N GLY A 15 62.57 14.77 54.63
CA GLY A 15 61.18 14.86 54.35
C GLY A 15 60.88 14.03 53.07
N LEU A 16 60.18 12.95 53.23
CA LEU A 16 59.76 11.98 52.24
C LEU A 16 58.87 12.69 51.16
N LEU A 17 59.29 12.78 49.94
CA LEU A 17 58.55 13.31 48.82
C LEU A 17 57.65 12.19 48.32
N VAL A 18 56.35 12.20 48.70
CA VAL A 18 55.29 11.35 48.10
C VAL A 18 54.92 11.98 46.77
N LEU A 19 55.36 11.36 45.66
CA LEU A 19 54.95 11.69 44.30
C LEU A 19 53.54 11.07 44.10
N ALA A 20 52.48 11.87 44.27
CA ALA A 20 51.13 11.48 43.93
C ALA A 20 51.04 11.52 42.37
N THR A 21 51.19 10.38 41.73
CA THR A 21 50.79 10.18 40.31
C THR A 21 49.27 10.30 40.27
N LEU A 22 48.79 11.42 39.73
CA LEU A 22 47.40 11.59 39.32
C LEU A 22 47.21 10.67 38.08
N ILE A 23 46.70 9.47 38.28
CA ILE A 23 46.12 8.66 37.18
C ILE A 23 44.81 9.32 36.88
N ALA A 24 44.76 10.19 35.85
CA ALA A 24 43.53 10.57 35.19
C ALA A 24 42.94 9.29 34.60
N ALA A 25 41.90 8.79 35.22
CA ALA A 25 41.06 7.78 34.57
C ALA A 25 40.47 8.45 33.32
N VAL A 26 41.04 8.13 32.16
CA VAL A 26 40.41 8.38 30.87
C VAL A 26 39.20 7.48 30.89
N ALA A 27 38.00 8.03 31.16
CA ALA A 27 36.78 7.34 30.87
C ALA A 27 36.83 6.97 29.36
N PRO A 28 36.51 5.75 28.98
CA PRO A 28 36.43 5.43 27.56
C PRO A 28 35.40 6.43 26.96
N LEU A 29 35.86 7.14 25.91
CA LEU A 29 34.88 7.84 25.06
C LEU A 29 33.87 6.78 24.65
N ALA A 30 32.60 6.99 24.96
CA ALA A 30 31.55 6.17 24.39
C ALA A 30 31.74 6.25 22.86
N ALA A 31 31.84 5.11 22.20
CA ALA A 31 31.88 5.07 20.73
C ALA A 31 30.62 5.82 20.24
N ALA A 32 30.76 6.69 19.28
CA ALA A 32 29.63 7.31 18.63
C ALA A 32 28.85 6.16 17.98
N THR A 33 27.56 6.04 18.32
CA THR A 33 26.65 5.09 17.69
C THR A 33 25.89 5.83 16.60
N ASP A 34 25.72 5.17 15.46
CA ASP A 34 24.88 5.65 14.35
C ASP A 34 23.49 5.02 14.46
N THR A 35 22.52 5.60 13.78
CA THR A 35 21.17 5.01 13.65
C THR A 35 20.93 4.66 12.20
N ALA A 36 20.72 3.37 11.92
CA ALA A 36 20.19 2.91 10.65
C ALA A 36 18.68 3.05 10.65
N TYR A 37 18.15 3.81 9.71
CA TYR A 37 16.71 3.88 9.46
C TYR A 37 16.38 2.96 8.29
N LEU A 38 15.41 2.06 8.48
CA LEU A 38 15.07 1.01 7.52
C LEU A 38 13.59 1.08 7.17
N GLU A 39 13.30 0.99 5.88
CA GLU A 39 11.96 0.72 5.35
C GLU A 39 11.94 -0.71 4.83
N PHE A 40 10.89 -1.46 5.21
CA PHE A 40 10.68 -2.86 4.86
C PHE A 40 9.39 -3.00 4.05
N ASP A 41 9.51 -3.55 2.86
CA ASP A 41 8.40 -3.88 1.98
C ASP A 41 8.45 -5.37 1.64
N ASN A 42 7.30 -6.06 1.71
CA ASN A 42 7.22 -7.51 1.51
C ASN A 42 6.17 -7.91 0.50
N HIS A 43 6.42 -9.04 -0.16
CA HIS A 43 5.46 -9.71 -1.03
C HIS A 43 5.38 -11.19 -0.66
N GLY A 44 4.18 -11.67 -0.34
CA GLY A 44 3.90 -13.08 -0.13
C GLY A 44 4.30 -13.67 1.23
N LEU A 45 4.75 -12.84 2.22
CA LEU A 45 4.88 -13.32 3.59
C LEU A 45 3.50 -13.57 4.19
N GLU A 46 3.35 -14.66 4.94
CA GLU A 46 2.07 -15.07 5.52
C GLU A 46 1.95 -14.74 7.01
N PRO A 47 0.73 -14.64 7.56
CA PRO A 47 0.52 -14.58 9.01
C PRO A 47 1.04 -15.83 9.69
N LEU A 48 1.86 -15.66 10.73
CA LEU A 48 2.31 -16.75 11.60
C LEU A 48 1.31 -17.01 12.71
N GLY A 49 1.32 -18.22 13.28
CA GLY A 49 0.55 -18.56 14.47
C GLY A 49 0.90 -17.65 15.67
N ALA A 50 0.04 -17.59 16.68
CA ALA A 50 0.20 -16.71 17.84
C ALA A 50 1.50 -16.95 18.66
N GLY A 51 2.17 -18.08 18.43
CA GLY A 51 3.45 -18.44 19.07
C GLY A 51 4.69 -17.83 18.41
N PHE A 52 4.55 -17.21 17.23
CA PHE A 52 5.67 -16.78 16.40
C PHE A 52 5.51 -15.38 15.84
N VAL A 53 6.65 -14.74 15.54
CA VAL A 53 6.75 -13.42 14.90
C VAL A 53 7.91 -13.42 13.92
N TYR A 54 7.88 -12.49 12.97
CA TYR A 54 9.07 -12.20 12.15
C TYR A 54 10.00 -11.24 12.91
N GLU A 55 11.31 -11.43 12.77
CA GLU A 55 12.34 -10.51 13.26
C GLU A 55 13.37 -10.24 12.17
N GLY A 56 13.67 -8.95 11.97
CA GLY A 56 14.71 -8.52 11.06
C GLY A 56 16.05 -8.37 11.76
N TRP A 57 17.14 -8.67 11.06
CA TRP A 57 18.50 -8.61 11.57
C TRP A 57 19.42 -7.88 10.59
N LEU A 58 20.09 -6.82 11.06
CA LEU A 58 21.22 -6.23 10.36
C LEU A 58 22.49 -6.99 10.71
N ILE A 59 23.27 -7.38 9.72
CA ILE A 59 24.60 -7.95 9.95
C ILE A 59 25.63 -6.83 9.85
N VAL A 60 26.19 -6.45 11.01
CA VAL A 60 27.16 -5.36 11.19
C VAL A 60 28.50 -5.98 11.59
N ASP A 61 29.54 -5.84 10.77
CA ASP A 61 30.82 -6.53 10.98
C ASP A 61 30.71 -8.05 11.24
N GLY A 62 29.69 -8.70 10.62
CA GLY A 62 29.42 -10.12 10.80
C GLY A 62 28.65 -10.47 12.09
N VAL A 63 28.18 -9.49 12.85
CA VAL A 63 27.40 -9.67 14.07
C VAL A 63 25.92 -9.29 13.80
N PRO A 64 24.94 -10.15 14.15
CA PRO A 64 23.54 -9.80 14.00
C PRO A 64 23.10 -8.76 15.05
N VAL A 65 22.42 -7.71 14.58
CA VAL A 65 21.80 -6.68 15.40
C VAL A 65 20.31 -6.68 15.07
N SER A 66 19.44 -6.87 16.08
CA SER A 66 17.98 -6.86 15.83
C SER A 66 17.53 -5.56 15.20
N ALA A 67 16.82 -5.68 14.11
CA ALA A 67 16.15 -4.55 13.43
C ALA A 67 14.69 -4.38 13.88
N GLY A 68 14.19 -5.30 14.72
CA GLY A 68 12.85 -5.24 15.28
C GLY A 68 11.97 -6.41 14.84
N ARG A 69 10.86 -6.55 15.58
CA ARG A 69 9.87 -7.63 15.42
C ARG A 69 8.57 -7.11 14.84
N PHE A 70 7.93 -7.91 14.02
CA PHE A 70 6.63 -7.60 13.46
C PHE A 70 5.85 -8.88 13.14
N SER A 71 4.56 -8.75 12.96
CA SER A 71 3.67 -9.80 12.46
C SER A 71 3.11 -9.39 11.10
N ILE A 72 2.67 -10.36 10.31
CA ILE A 72 1.92 -10.13 9.07
C ILE A 72 0.42 -10.30 9.39
N GLY A 73 -0.40 -9.36 8.97
CA GLY A 73 -1.85 -9.43 9.08
C GLY A 73 -2.46 -10.36 8.04
N ALA A 74 -3.77 -10.65 8.17
CA ALA A 74 -4.51 -11.43 7.17
C ALA A 74 -4.60 -10.72 5.80
N ASP A 75 -4.32 -9.41 5.77
CA ASP A 75 -4.22 -8.57 4.57
C ASP A 75 -2.81 -8.57 3.96
N GLY A 76 -1.91 -9.43 4.42
CA GLY A 76 -0.53 -9.52 3.95
C GLY A 76 0.38 -8.36 4.39
N LYS A 77 -0.11 -7.41 5.20
CA LYS A 77 0.66 -6.24 5.61
C LYS A 77 1.42 -6.48 6.92
N PRO A 78 2.65 -5.97 7.04
CA PRO A 78 3.38 -6.03 8.29
C PRO A 78 2.79 -5.05 9.33
N SER A 79 2.81 -5.44 10.61
CA SER A 79 2.41 -4.58 11.73
C SER A 79 3.37 -3.40 11.94
N ALA A 80 4.58 -3.48 11.42
CA ALA A 80 5.57 -2.41 11.34
C ALA A 80 6.40 -2.60 10.07
N SER A 81 6.54 -1.53 9.27
CA SER A 81 7.33 -1.53 8.03
C SER A 81 8.53 -0.58 8.11
N ALA A 82 8.72 0.14 9.21
CA ALA A 82 9.80 1.09 9.40
C ALA A 82 10.48 0.87 10.75
N PHE A 83 11.82 0.83 10.75
CA PHE A 83 12.61 0.47 11.92
C PHE A 83 13.80 1.41 12.09
N ALA A 84 14.08 1.81 13.35
CA ALA A 84 15.28 2.55 13.72
C ALA A 84 16.20 1.63 14.54
N VAL A 85 17.40 1.39 14.04
CA VAL A 85 18.34 0.44 14.62
C VAL A 85 19.63 1.15 15.01
N THR A 86 19.99 1.11 16.27
CA THR A 86 21.27 1.65 16.73
C THR A 86 22.39 0.69 16.38
N VAL A 87 23.37 1.16 15.61
CA VAL A 87 24.56 0.40 15.17
C VAL A 87 25.84 1.15 15.53
N ASP A 88 26.95 0.45 15.67
CA ASP A 88 28.24 1.07 15.97
C ASP A 88 28.82 1.81 14.75
N ASP A 89 28.54 1.34 13.53
CA ASP A 89 29.03 1.91 12.27
C ASP A 89 28.07 1.52 11.12
N LEU A 90 27.40 2.50 10.51
CA LEU A 90 26.51 2.29 9.36
C LEU A 90 27.24 1.72 8.14
N SER A 91 28.52 2.06 7.96
CA SER A 91 29.31 1.58 6.82
C SER A 91 29.68 0.10 6.92
N ALA A 92 29.56 -0.50 8.11
CA ALA A 92 29.81 -1.90 8.39
C ALA A 92 28.58 -2.80 8.19
N VAL A 93 27.42 -2.21 7.89
CA VAL A 93 26.20 -2.98 7.58
C VAL A 93 26.33 -3.64 6.22
N SER A 94 26.23 -4.96 6.18
CA SER A 94 26.46 -5.75 4.96
C SER A 94 25.22 -6.46 4.44
N THR A 95 24.41 -7.03 5.32
CA THR A 95 23.35 -7.98 4.96
C THR A 95 22.13 -7.75 5.85
N TYR A 96 20.94 -7.99 5.32
CA TYR A 96 19.71 -8.12 6.11
C TYR A 96 19.24 -9.58 6.08
N VAL A 97 18.81 -10.10 7.24
CA VAL A 97 18.25 -11.45 7.37
C VAL A 97 16.90 -11.34 8.08
N LEU A 98 15.89 -12.03 7.56
CA LEU A 98 14.58 -12.17 8.17
C LEU A 98 14.43 -13.56 8.74
N THR A 99 14.06 -13.66 10.02
CA THR A 99 13.85 -14.94 10.72
C THR A 99 12.43 -15.08 11.23
N ILE A 100 12.05 -16.30 11.60
CA ILE A 100 10.86 -16.59 12.42
C ILE A 100 11.35 -16.82 13.84
N GLU A 101 10.87 -16.01 14.78
CA GLU A 101 11.23 -16.07 16.20
C GLU A 101 10.03 -16.45 17.07
N PRO A 102 10.24 -17.10 18.23
CA PRO A 102 9.18 -17.24 19.21
C PRO A 102 8.63 -15.87 19.66
N ALA A 103 7.32 -15.74 19.81
CA ALA A 103 6.70 -14.49 20.27
C ALA A 103 7.23 -14.08 21.67
N VAL A 104 7.51 -15.08 22.54
CA VAL A 104 8.21 -14.90 23.82
C VAL A 104 9.57 -15.60 23.69
N ASP A 105 10.59 -14.82 23.40
CA ASP A 105 11.93 -15.30 23.12
C ASP A 105 12.92 -14.88 24.22
N PRO A 106 13.53 -15.82 24.94
CA PRO A 106 14.58 -15.54 25.92
C PRO A 106 15.98 -15.43 25.30
N ASP A 107 16.17 -15.81 24.02
CA ASP A 107 17.46 -15.75 23.32
C ASP A 107 17.59 -14.42 22.55
N PRO A 108 18.61 -13.60 22.78
CA PRO A 108 18.79 -12.36 22.06
C PRO A 108 19.37 -12.52 20.63
N GLY A 109 19.62 -13.72 20.18
CA GLY A 109 20.19 -14.03 18.86
C GLY A 109 19.16 -14.55 17.86
N PRO A 110 19.42 -14.51 16.54
CA PRO A 110 18.49 -15.04 15.55
C PRO A 110 18.27 -16.55 15.69
N SER A 111 17.06 -16.99 15.50
CA SER A 111 16.69 -18.40 15.41
C SER A 111 17.38 -19.09 14.22
N HIS A 112 17.24 -20.39 14.11
CA HIS A 112 17.73 -21.14 12.94
C HIS A 112 16.76 -21.08 11.73
N VAL A 113 15.58 -20.47 11.87
CA VAL A 113 14.57 -20.39 10.81
C VAL A 113 14.74 -19.08 10.04
N HIS A 114 15.71 -19.06 9.13
CA HIS A 114 15.99 -17.92 8.28
C HIS A 114 15.10 -17.96 7.02
N VAL A 115 14.19 -17.02 6.89
CA VAL A 115 13.18 -16.97 5.81
C VAL A 115 13.73 -16.33 4.55
N LEU A 116 14.21 -15.10 4.67
CA LEU A 116 14.72 -14.30 3.55
C LEU A 116 16.07 -13.68 3.93
N GLY A 117 16.93 -13.47 2.94
CA GLY A 117 18.20 -12.75 3.13
C GLY A 117 18.56 -11.94 1.90
N GLY A 118 19.37 -10.89 2.09
CA GLY A 118 19.86 -10.04 1.00
C GLY A 118 20.99 -9.12 1.43
N ASP A 119 21.98 -8.91 0.56
CA ASP A 119 23.09 -7.99 0.78
C ASP A 119 22.73 -6.57 0.37
N PHE A 120 23.13 -5.58 1.18
CA PHE A 120 22.96 -4.18 0.85
C PHE A 120 23.84 -3.75 -0.33
N SER A 121 23.21 -3.11 -1.31
CA SER A 121 23.88 -2.47 -2.45
C SER A 121 23.23 -1.14 -2.75
N GLY A 122 23.96 -0.03 -2.66
CA GLY A 122 23.43 1.30 -2.88
C GLY A 122 22.34 1.73 -1.88
N GLY A 123 22.38 1.19 -0.64
CA GLY A 123 21.41 1.50 0.40
C GLY A 123 20.14 0.62 0.39
N SER A 124 20.01 -0.34 -0.53
CA SER A 124 18.87 -1.25 -0.59
C SER A 124 19.34 -2.71 -0.63
N ALA A 125 18.56 -3.62 -0.04
CA ALA A 125 18.76 -5.07 -0.07
C ALA A 125 17.47 -5.75 -0.57
N MET A 126 17.58 -6.50 -1.66
CA MET A 126 16.52 -7.39 -2.12
C MET A 126 16.63 -8.72 -1.37
N LEU A 127 15.60 -9.11 -0.65
CA LEU A 127 15.57 -10.29 0.18
C LEU A 127 14.91 -11.45 -0.57
N THR A 128 15.59 -12.59 -0.62
CA THR A 128 15.11 -13.81 -1.26
C THR A 128 15.39 -15.05 -0.42
N ALA A 129 14.62 -16.10 -0.62
CA ALA A 129 14.88 -17.41 -0.02
C ALA A 129 16.20 -18.03 -0.52
N GLY A 130 16.58 -17.76 -1.77
CA GLY A 130 17.81 -18.28 -2.38
C GLY A 130 19.11 -17.67 -1.83
N HIS A 131 19.05 -16.60 -1.03
CA HIS A 131 20.24 -15.97 -0.45
C HIS A 131 20.94 -16.92 0.53
N GLY A 132 22.28 -16.90 0.55
CA GLY A 132 23.09 -17.79 1.38
C GLY A 132 22.89 -17.67 2.90
N ALA A 133 22.28 -16.57 3.37
CA ALA A 133 21.89 -16.40 4.77
C ALA A 133 20.42 -16.80 5.03
N ALA A 134 19.69 -17.33 4.04
CA ALA A 134 18.34 -17.87 4.17
C ALA A 134 18.34 -19.38 3.85
N LEU A 135 17.44 -19.88 2.98
CA LEU A 135 17.46 -21.28 2.55
C LEU A 135 18.74 -21.65 1.76
N GLY A 136 19.38 -20.66 1.10
CA GLY A 136 20.60 -20.86 0.32
C GLY A 136 20.40 -21.54 -1.02
N ASP A 137 19.16 -21.81 -1.41
CA ASP A 137 18.76 -22.40 -2.68
C ASP A 137 17.44 -21.75 -3.15
N ASP A 138 17.34 -21.38 -4.42
CA ASP A 138 16.16 -20.77 -5.02
C ASP A 138 15.12 -21.81 -5.47
N LEU A 139 15.42 -23.08 -5.31
CA LEU A 139 14.59 -24.23 -5.72
C LEU A 139 14.14 -24.21 -7.20
N ALA A 140 14.74 -23.41 -8.04
CA ALA A 140 14.39 -23.36 -9.46
C ALA A 140 14.63 -24.70 -10.20
N ALA A 141 15.51 -25.56 -9.65
CA ALA A 141 15.79 -26.90 -10.18
C ALA A 141 14.94 -27.99 -9.50
N ALA A 142 14.05 -27.66 -8.55
CA ALA A 142 13.19 -28.62 -7.90
C ALA A 142 12.24 -29.26 -8.92
N ALA A 143 12.08 -30.58 -8.82
CA ALA A 143 11.19 -31.36 -9.68
C ALA A 143 10.67 -32.56 -8.89
N GLY A 144 9.49 -33.03 -9.28
CA GLY A 144 8.91 -34.19 -8.60
C GLY A 144 7.74 -34.78 -9.36
N SER A 145 7.45 -36.02 -8.98
CA SER A 145 6.25 -36.74 -9.39
C SER A 145 5.78 -37.67 -8.27
N TYR A 146 4.56 -38.07 -8.36
CA TYR A 146 3.94 -38.99 -7.40
C TYR A 146 3.10 -40.03 -8.14
N ILE A 147 2.69 -41.06 -7.39
CA ILE A 147 1.72 -42.01 -7.85
C ILE A 147 0.54 -42.07 -6.87
N LEU A 148 -0.61 -42.48 -7.36
CA LEU A 148 -1.73 -42.91 -6.52
C LEU A 148 -1.63 -44.41 -6.26
N ALA A 149 -1.60 -44.79 -4.99
CA ALA A 149 -1.62 -46.16 -4.52
C ALA A 149 -2.04 -46.20 -3.03
N ALA A 150 -2.79 -47.20 -2.59
CA ALA A 150 -3.19 -47.34 -1.20
C ALA A 150 -2.75 -48.71 -0.63
N PRO A 151 -1.44 -48.92 -0.42
CA PRO A 151 -0.94 -50.26 -0.05
C PRO A 151 -1.42 -50.78 1.31
N SER A 152 -1.84 -49.92 2.24
CA SER A 152 -2.40 -50.36 3.53
C SER A 152 -3.87 -50.72 3.48
N ALA A 153 -4.57 -50.39 2.39
CA ALA A 153 -6.03 -50.47 2.32
C ALA A 153 -6.57 -51.90 2.11
N GLY A 154 -5.76 -52.83 1.66
CA GLY A 154 -6.24 -54.15 1.24
C GLY A 154 -7.18 -54.07 0.05
N ALA A 155 -7.85 -55.17 -0.33
CA ALA A 155 -8.73 -55.27 -1.49
C ALA A 155 -10.08 -54.52 -1.38
N ALA A 156 -10.31 -53.72 -0.34
CA ALA A 156 -11.61 -53.11 -0.03
C ALA A 156 -11.71 -51.63 -0.37
N VAL A 157 -10.61 -50.97 -0.74
CA VAL A 157 -10.52 -49.51 -1.07
C VAL A 157 -9.76 -49.33 -2.35
N GLY A 158 -10.03 -48.24 -3.06
CA GLY A 158 -9.37 -47.92 -4.31
C GLY A 158 -7.98 -47.33 -4.10
N TYR A 159 -7.14 -47.35 -5.14
CA TYR A 159 -5.78 -46.76 -5.17
C TYR A 159 -5.80 -45.25 -5.04
N GLU A 160 -6.90 -44.63 -5.35
CA GLU A 160 -7.13 -43.16 -5.25
C GLU A 160 -7.08 -42.64 -3.81
N GLN A 161 -6.99 -43.54 -2.81
CA GLN A 161 -6.95 -43.17 -1.40
C GLN A 161 -5.54 -43.04 -0.82
N GLY A 162 -4.52 -43.02 -1.65
CA GLY A 162 -3.17 -42.82 -1.18
C GLY A 162 -2.27 -42.13 -2.23
N ILE A 163 -1.29 -41.39 -1.76
CA ILE A 163 -0.31 -40.66 -2.57
C ILE A 163 1.09 -40.98 -2.08
N TRP A 164 2.03 -41.26 -3.02
CA TRP A 164 3.41 -41.66 -2.70
C TRP A 164 4.38 -41.03 -3.71
N TRP A 165 5.44 -40.36 -3.21
CA TRP A 165 6.47 -39.75 -4.04
C TRP A 165 7.57 -40.75 -4.42
N LEU A 166 7.20 -41.75 -5.17
CA LEU A 166 8.08 -42.81 -5.67
C LEU A 166 7.67 -43.25 -7.10
N ASP A 167 8.63 -43.81 -7.82
CA ASP A 167 8.39 -44.57 -9.05
C ASP A 167 8.51 -46.06 -8.73
N PRO A 168 7.44 -46.86 -8.90
CA PRO A 168 7.47 -48.32 -8.62
C PRO A 168 8.14 -49.15 -9.71
N ASP A 169 8.39 -48.58 -10.92
CA ASP A 169 8.88 -49.30 -12.06
C ASP A 169 10.34 -49.74 -11.93
N GLY A 170 10.62 -51.05 -11.94
CA GLY A 170 11.99 -51.59 -11.80
C GLY A 170 12.53 -51.67 -10.37
N GLY A 171 11.67 -51.38 -9.37
CA GLY A 171 11.96 -51.30 -7.93
C GLY A 171 11.84 -49.85 -7.46
N PRO A 172 11.18 -49.59 -6.32
CA PRO A 172 10.80 -48.26 -5.92
C PRO A 172 11.99 -47.32 -5.75
N VAL A 173 11.90 -46.14 -6.37
CA VAL A 173 12.92 -45.05 -6.28
C VAL A 173 12.22 -43.72 -5.97
N ALA A 174 12.88 -42.85 -5.20
CA ALA A 174 12.34 -41.54 -4.91
C ALA A 174 12.20 -40.68 -6.19
N THR A 175 11.09 -39.97 -6.30
CA THR A 175 10.79 -39.12 -7.48
C THR A 175 10.95 -37.64 -7.20
N LEU A 176 11.16 -37.24 -5.95
CA LEU A 176 11.42 -35.84 -5.59
C LEU A 176 12.90 -35.54 -5.76
N ASN A 177 13.22 -34.51 -6.55
CA ASN A 177 14.53 -33.90 -6.66
C ASN A 177 14.50 -32.55 -5.92
N LEU A 178 14.90 -32.58 -4.66
CA LEU A 178 14.86 -31.44 -3.75
C LEU A 178 16.25 -31.26 -3.12
N PRO A 179 16.71 -30.01 -2.90
CA PRO A 179 17.98 -29.75 -2.20
C PRO A 179 17.90 -30.11 -0.72
N THR A 180 19.06 -30.25 -0.08
CA THR A 180 19.13 -30.40 1.38
C THR A 180 18.82 -29.06 2.05
N LEU A 181 17.85 -29.05 2.98
CA LEU A 181 17.47 -27.85 3.72
C LEU A 181 18.48 -27.55 4.86
N PRO A 182 18.66 -26.28 5.21
CA PRO A 182 19.38 -25.89 6.42
C PRO A 182 18.62 -26.29 7.69
N VAL A 183 19.30 -26.24 8.83
CA VAL A 183 18.68 -26.49 10.15
C VAL A 183 17.54 -25.48 10.36
N GLY A 184 16.45 -25.92 10.95
CA GLY A 184 15.25 -25.12 11.17
C GLY A 184 14.17 -25.29 10.10
N TRP A 185 14.44 -26.09 9.05
CA TRP A 185 13.52 -26.34 7.96
C TRP A 185 13.31 -27.83 7.65
N VAL A 186 12.11 -28.21 7.26
CA VAL A 186 11.72 -29.56 6.89
C VAL A 186 10.77 -29.53 5.68
N TYR A 187 10.81 -30.53 4.83
CA TYR A 187 9.79 -30.69 3.80
C TYR A 187 8.54 -31.33 4.37
N GLU A 188 7.38 -30.95 3.83
CA GLU A 188 6.10 -31.58 4.12
C GLU A 188 5.30 -31.79 2.83
N GLY A 189 4.68 -32.94 2.71
CA GLY A 189 3.76 -33.24 1.63
C GLY A 189 2.32 -32.98 2.06
N TRP A 190 1.47 -32.54 1.13
CA TRP A 190 0.08 -32.21 1.38
C TRP A 190 -0.82 -32.65 0.23
N VAL A 191 -2.05 -33.00 0.58
CA VAL A 191 -3.18 -33.02 -0.32
C VAL A 191 -4.21 -32.01 0.17
N ALA A 192 -4.74 -31.15 -0.69
CA ALA A 192 -5.64 -30.07 -0.29
C ALA A 192 -6.86 -30.00 -1.20
N SER A 193 -8.02 -29.70 -0.61
CA SER A 193 -9.30 -29.47 -1.28
C SER A 193 -10.01 -28.28 -0.65
N ASP A 194 -11.23 -27.98 -1.04
CA ASP A 194 -12.11 -26.96 -0.43
C ASP A 194 -12.34 -27.20 1.07
N ASP A 195 -12.20 -28.43 1.56
CA ASP A 195 -12.29 -28.75 2.99
C ASP A 195 -11.00 -28.45 3.77
N GLY A 196 -9.95 -28.02 3.10
CA GLY A 196 -8.64 -27.67 3.65
C GLY A 196 -7.53 -28.66 3.32
N PRO A 197 -6.28 -28.34 3.74
CA PRO A 197 -5.13 -29.22 3.50
C PRO A 197 -5.05 -30.36 4.52
N VAL A 198 -4.51 -31.49 4.08
CA VAL A 198 -4.20 -32.65 4.91
C VAL A 198 -2.75 -33.04 4.68
N SER A 199 -1.96 -33.12 5.75
CA SER A 199 -0.54 -33.53 5.70
C SER A 199 -0.40 -34.98 5.25
N THR A 200 0.65 -35.25 4.48
CA THR A 200 1.10 -36.60 4.11
C THR A 200 2.38 -37.00 4.84
N GLY A 201 2.83 -36.16 5.81
CA GLY A 201 4.03 -36.36 6.62
C GLY A 201 5.20 -35.47 6.26
N ARG A 202 6.07 -35.25 7.25
CA ARG A 202 7.29 -34.43 7.16
C ARG A 202 8.51 -35.27 6.86
N PHE A 203 9.42 -34.78 6.04
CA PHE A 203 10.62 -35.51 5.67
C PHE A 203 11.80 -34.56 5.39
N LEU A 204 13.02 -35.04 5.65
CA LEU A 204 14.27 -34.34 5.33
C LEU A 204 14.91 -34.81 4.03
N MET A 205 14.57 -36.02 3.59
CA MET A 205 15.15 -36.68 2.41
C MET A 205 14.04 -37.40 1.63
N ALA A 206 14.03 -37.22 0.33
CA ALA A 206 13.05 -37.84 -0.58
C ALA A 206 13.09 -39.38 -0.56
N ALA A 207 14.21 -40.01 -0.19
CA ALA A 207 14.40 -41.44 -0.09
C ALA A 207 14.36 -41.95 1.37
N GLY A 208 13.76 -41.17 2.27
CA GLY A 208 13.59 -41.53 3.69
C GLY A 208 12.16 -41.73 4.06
N SER A 209 11.93 -42.27 5.24
CA SER A 209 10.60 -42.31 5.87
C SER A 209 10.24 -40.89 6.32
N ASP A 210 8.96 -40.54 6.23
CA ASP A 210 8.40 -39.31 6.78
C ASP A 210 8.07 -39.44 8.28
N SER A 211 7.49 -38.42 8.86
CA SER A 211 7.24 -38.28 10.30
C SER A 211 6.13 -39.18 10.83
N ASP A 212 5.22 -39.64 9.97
CA ASP A 212 4.07 -40.44 10.33
C ASP A 212 4.21 -41.92 9.98
N SER A 213 5.44 -42.41 9.72
CA SER A 213 5.78 -43.77 9.36
C SER A 213 5.24 -44.86 10.30
N GLY A 214 4.78 -44.52 11.49
CA GLY A 214 4.12 -45.41 12.45
C GLY A 214 2.61 -45.27 12.53
N GLY A 215 2.00 -44.34 11.72
CA GLY A 215 0.57 -44.11 11.73
C GLY A 215 -0.24 -45.16 10.97
N ILE A 216 -1.55 -45.23 11.25
CA ILE A 216 -2.47 -46.15 10.55
C ILE A 216 -2.65 -45.83 9.08
N SER A 217 -2.26 -44.61 8.67
CA SER A 217 -2.34 -44.15 7.30
C SER A 217 -1.00 -44.24 6.54
N ALA A 218 0.06 -44.68 7.19
CA ALA A 218 1.40 -44.74 6.64
C ALA A 218 1.70 -45.90 5.68
N GLY A 219 0.71 -46.72 5.35
CA GLY A 219 0.88 -47.87 4.48
C GLY A 219 1.14 -49.15 5.24
N PRO A 220 1.31 -50.30 4.51
CA PRO A 220 1.41 -51.64 5.13
C PRO A 220 2.71 -51.90 5.88
N SER A 221 3.71 -51.05 5.68
CA SER A 221 4.99 -51.11 6.37
C SER A 221 5.06 -50.04 7.46
N ALA A 222 5.49 -50.43 8.66
CA ALA A 222 5.65 -49.51 9.79
C ALA A 222 6.70 -48.39 9.54
N THR A 223 7.53 -48.54 8.51
CA THR A 223 8.53 -47.54 8.07
C THR A 223 8.63 -47.58 6.56
N PRO A 224 7.75 -46.89 5.83
CA PRO A 224 7.89 -46.77 4.37
C PRO A 224 9.20 -46.08 4.03
N PRO A 225 9.91 -46.53 3.00
CA PRO A 225 11.19 -45.96 2.63
C PRO A 225 11.07 -44.65 1.79
N PHE A 226 9.86 -44.14 1.62
CA PHE A 226 9.53 -42.97 0.84
C PHE A 226 8.42 -42.15 1.51
N PRO A 227 8.41 -40.82 1.34
CA PRO A 227 7.29 -40.01 1.80
C PRO A 227 5.98 -40.41 1.12
N GLY A 228 4.87 -40.26 1.84
CA GLY A 228 3.55 -40.52 1.31
C GLY A 228 2.57 -41.06 2.37
N GLN A 229 1.30 -41.06 2.03
CA GLN A 229 0.22 -41.37 2.96
C GLN A 229 -0.92 -42.13 2.29
N ASP A 230 -1.50 -43.10 3.02
CA ASP A 230 -2.77 -43.74 2.70
C ASP A 230 -3.88 -43.12 3.56
N PHE A 231 -4.87 -42.54 2.93
CA PHE A 231 -6.04 -41.94 3.58
C PHE A 231 -7.22 -42.90 3.60
N VAL A 232 -7.13 -43.91 4.42
CA VAL A 232 -8.15 -45.01 4.50
C VAL A 232 -9.14 -44.86 5.66
N ASN A 233 -8.80 -43.97 6.66
CA ASN A 233 -9.71 -43.73 7.78
C ASN A 233 -9.45 -42.34 8.43
N PRO A 234 -10.24 -41.32 8.08
CA PRO A 234 -11.33 -41.39 7.10
C PRO A 234 -10.81 -41.60 5.68
N ALA A 235 -11.62 -42.20 4.83
CA ALA A 235 -11.27 -42.39 3.43
C ALA A 235 -11.37 -41.08 2.67
N LEU A 236 -10.34 -40.77 1.89
CA LEU A 236 -10.30 -39.59 0.99
C LEU A 236 -10.11 -40.09 -0.43
N ASP A 237 -10.96 -39.70 -1.34
CA ASP A 237 -10.76 -39.89 -2.79
C ASP A 237 -9.98 -38.71 -3.32
N LEU A 238 -8.67 -38.88 -3.56
CA LEU A 238 -7.78 -37.81 -3.96
C LEU A 238 -8.01 -37.32 -5.40
N THR A 239 -8.79 -38.07 -6.19
CA THR A 239 -9.17 -37.64 -7.56
C THR A 239 -10.41 -36.76 -7.58
N ASP A 240 -11.08 -36.56 -6.43
CA ASP A 240 -12.25 -35.70 -6.32
C ASP A 240 -11.85 -34.27 -5.88
N GLY A 241 -11.18 -33.55 -6.80
CA GLY A 241 -10.86 -32.11 -6.65
C GLY A 241 -9.71 -31.77 -5.72
N PHE A 242 -8.81 -32.74 -5.42
CA PHE A 242 -7.61 -32.46 -4.63
C PHE A 242 -6.45 -31.94 -5.49
N VAL A 243 -5.58 -31.15 -4.84
CA VAL A 243 -4.26 -30.71 -5.33
C VAL A 243 -3.16 -31.37 -4.51
N ALA A 244 -1.98 -31.60 -5.10
CA ALA A 244 -0.81 -32.10 -4.39
C ALA A 244 0.23 -31.00 -4.23
N VAL A 245 0.78 -30.83 -3.02
CA VAL A 245 1.77 -29.80 -2.70
C VAL A 245 2.93 -30.41 -1.93
N ILE A 246 4.13 -29.96 -2.24
CA ILE A 246 5.31 -30.07 -1.35
C ILE A 246 5.62 -28.67 -0.87
N SER A 247 5.66 -28.48 0.45
CA SER A 247 6.08 -27.24 1.10
C SER A 247 7.40 -27.38 1.84
N ILE A 248 7.96 -26.25 2.25
CA ILE A 248 9.09 -26.17 3.18
C ILE A 248 8.56 -25.51 4.44
N GLU A 249 8.54 -26.27 5.54
CA GLU A 249 7.96 -25.84 6.81
C GLU A 249 9.03 -25.42 7.81
N PRO A 250 8.78 -24.38 8.62
CA PRO A 250 9.66 -24.06 9.75
C PRO A 250 9.59 -25.15 10.82
N GLU A 251 10.66 -25.35 11.57
CA GLU A 251 10.67 -26.31 12.68
C GLU A 251 11.18 -25.61 13.96
N PRO A 252 10.34 -25.43 14.99
CA PRO A 252 8.97 -25.93 15.15
C PRO A 252 7.92 -25.18 14.33
N ASP A 253 6.86 -25.86 13.99
CA ASP A 253 5.69 -25.32 13.30
C ASP A 253 4.41 -25.68 14.07
N ASP A 254 3.49 -24.71 14.22
CA ASP A 254 2.18 -24.87 14.84
C ASP A 254 1.00 -24.64 13.85
N SER A 255 1.29 -24.42 12.56
CA SER A 255 0.29 -24.24 11.51
C SER A 255 -0.30 -25.59 11.03
N ALA A 256 -1.59 -25.60 10.78
CA ALA A 256 -2.26 -26.72 10.12
C ALA A 256 -2.29 -26.55 8.58
N ASN A 257 -1.68 -25.50 8.04
CA ASN A 257 -1.67 -25.19 6.61
C ASN A 257 -0.24 -25.19 6.09
N PRO A 258 -0.01 -25.55 4.80
CA PRO A 258 1.32 -25.52 4.19
C PRO A 258 1.87 -24.08 4.15
N PHE A 259 3.12 -23.94 4.60
CA PHE A 259 3.82 -22.64 4.62
C PHE A 259 4.01 -22.04 3.22
N ALA A 260 4.26 -20.73 3.15
CA ALA A 260 4.38 -19.98 1.90
C ALA A 260 5.41 -20.54 0.90
N PHE A 261 6.44 -21.25 1.38
CA PHE A 261 7.44 -21.89 0.52
C PHE A 261 6.92 -23.22 -0.05
N LYS A 262 6.27 -23.15 -1.22
CA LYS A 262 5.70 -24.32 -1.92
C LYS A 262 6.47 -24.58 -3.22
N PRO A 263 7.64 -25.25 -3.20
CA PRO A 263 8.47 -25.47 -4.39
C PRO A 263 7.80 -26.31 -5.49
N LEU A 264 6.93 -27.25 -5.13
CA LEU A 264 6.25 -28.12 -6.08
C LEU A 264 4.76 -28.17 -5.82
N VAL A 265 3.98 -28.01 -6.89
CA VAL A 265 2.51 -28.08 -6.84
C VAL A 265 2.00 -28.87 -8.04
N ASP A 266 0.88 -29.60 -7.83
CA ASP A 266 0.03 -30.08 -8.90
C ASP A 266 -1.40 -29.65 -8.56
N MET A 267 -1.95 -28.77 -9.40
CA MET A 267 -3.22 -28.09 -9.15
C MET A 267 -4.45 -29.01 -9.36
N MET A 268 -4.24 -30.23 -9.81
CA MET A 268 -5.31 -31.22 -9.96
C MET A 268 -4.72 -32.64 -9.98
N ILE A 269 -5.10 -33.46 -9.01
CA ILE A 269 -4.75 -34.87 -8.99
C ILE A 269 -5.66 -35.59 -9.96
N ASP A 270 -5.09 -36.16 -11.04
CA ASP A 270 -5.83 -36.86 -12.07
C ASP A 270 -6.02 -38.35 -11.75
N ASP A 271 -7.14 -38.95 -12.22
CA ASP A 271 -7.35 -40.40 -12.20
C ASP A 271 -6.68 -41.08 -13.44
N LEU A 272 -5.35 -41.25 -13.38
CA LEU A 272 -4.57 -41.89 -14.45
C LEU A 272 -4.42 -43.39 -14.26
N GLY A 273 -4.85 -43.94 -13.11
CA GLY A 273 -4.72 -45.33 -12.73
C GLY A 273 -3.63 -45.60 -11.68
N GLU A 274 -3.72 -46.76 -11.00
CA GLU A 274 -2.81 -47.20 -9.93
C GLU A 274 -1.34 -47.20 -10.40
N GLY A 275 -0.45 -46.54 -9.65
CA GLY A 275 1.00 -46.53 -9.87
C GLY A 275 1.45 -45.76 -11.10
N VAL A 276 0.57 -45.00 -11.75
CA VAL A 276 0.95 -44.11 -12.85
C VAL A 276 1.52 -42.80 -12.33
N LEU A 277 2.70 -42.39 -12.86
CA LEU A 277 3.37 -41.18 -12.45
C LEU A 277 2.59 -39.94 -12.88
N GLN A 278 2.36 -39.02 -11.95
CA GLN A 278 1.83 -37.68 -12.15
C GLN A 278 2.91 -36.65 -11.81
N PHE A 279 3.12 -35.64 -12.68
CA PHE A 279 4.23 -34.71 -12.56
C PHE A 279 3.77 -33.42 -11.88
N MET A 280 4.57 -32.95 -10.92
CA MET A 280 4.36 -31.68 -10.25
C MET A 280 5.02 -30.53 -11.02
N THR A 281 4.44 -29.36 -10.93
CA THR A 281 4.97 -28.12 -11.49
C THR A 281 5.88 -27.42 -10.48
N ASN A 282 7.02 -26.90 -10.94
CA ASN A 282 7.88 -26.06 -10.10
C ASN A 282 7.19 -24.71 -9.87
N ASN A 283 7.07 -24.30 -8.60
CA ASN A 283 6.39 -23.09 -8.16
C ASN A 283 7.34 -22.14 -7.38
N ALA A 284 8.65 -22.33 -7.45
CA ALA A 284 9.63 -21.53 -6.70
C ALA A 284 9.60 -20.03 -7.06
N ALA A 285 9.11 -19.68 -8.24
CA ALA A 285 8.93 -18.28 -8.66
C ALA A 285 7.87 -17.53 -7.83
N ALA A 286 6.97 -18.23 -7.14
CA ALA A 286 5.97 -17.65 -6.25
C ALA A 286 6.43 -17.53 -4.79
N PHE A 287 7.71 -17.75 -4.51
CA PHE A 287 8.23 -17.61 -3.15
C PHE A 287 8.15 -16.16 -2.67
N PRO A 288 7.92 -15.96 -1.37
CA PRO A 288 7.98 -14.63 -0.77
C PRO A 288 9.29 -13.91 -1.08
N THR A 289 9.19 -12.61 -1.26
CA THR A 289 10.34 -11.71 -1.39
C THR A 289 10.11 -10.48 -0.52
N ALA A 290 11.17 -9.71 -0.26
CA ALA A 290 11.05 -8.42 0.39
C ALA A 290 12.16 -7.48 -0.07
N THR A 291 11.99 -6.19 0.19
CA THR A 291 13.02 -5.17 0.00
C THR A 291 13.23 -4.42 1.31
N VAL A 292 14.47 -4.19 1.68
CA VAL A 292 14.87 -3.32 2.79
C VAL A 292 15.67 -2.16 2.23
N THR A 293 15.24 -0.94 2.52
CA THR A 293 15.95 0.27 2.11
C THR A 293 16.43 1.04 3.34
N MET A 294 17.71 1.42 3.36
CA MET A 294 18.23 2.39 4.33
C MET A 294 17.87 3.79 3.86
N VAL A 295 17.24 4.56 4.74
CA VAL A 295 16.85 5.94 4.47
C VAL A 295 17.60 6.89 5.39
N ASP A 296 17.86 8.12 4.94
CA ASP A 296 18.66 9.12 5.70
C ASP A 296 17.93 9.59 6.97
N SER A 297 16.60 9.45 7.02
CA SER A 297 15.76 9.71 8.20
C SER A 297 14.45 8.93 8.03
N MET A 298 13.81 8.54 9.15
CA MET A 298 12.47 7.96 9.05
C MET A 298 11.44 9.04 8.74
N VAL A 299 11.26 9.33 7.46
CA VAL A 299 10.01 9.91 6.95
C VAL A 299 9.08 8.74 6.70
N THR A 300 8.31 8.39 7.72
CA THR A 300 7.57 7.13 7.70
C THR A 300 6.25 7.22 6.99
N SER A 301 5.66 8.38 6.85
CA SER A 301 4.62 8.69 5.87
C SER A 301 4.44 10.19 5.71
N GLU A 302 4.19 10.61 4.50
CA GLU A 302 3.66 11.94 4.16
C GLU A 302 2.23 11.74 3.69
N THR A 303 1.32 12.65 4.03
CA THR A 303 -0.04 12.58 3.50
C THR A 303 -0.08 13.25 2.13
N ALA A 304 -0.34 12.47 1.09
CA ALA A 304 -0.67 12.99 -0.22
C ALA A 304 -2.14 13.45 -0.22
N HIS A 305 -2.38 14.72 -0.41
CA HIS A 305 -3.72 15.27 -0.55
C HIS A 305 -4.09 15.34 -2.03
N LEU A 306 -4.85 14.34 -2.52
CA LEU A 306 -5.19 14.20 -3.93
C LEU A 306 -6.58 14.80 -4.22
N GLN A 307 -6.66 15.66 -5.24
CA GLN A 307 -7.92 16.14 -5.80
C GLN A 307 -8.11 15.60 -7.20
N LEU A 308 -9.22 14.89 -7.45
CA LEU A 308 -9.59 14.37 -8.76
C LEU A 308 -10.67 15.24 -9.42
N SER A 309 -10.55 15.38 -10.74
CA SER A 309 -11.58 15.95 -11.61
C SER A 309 -11.74 15.00 -12.79
N LEU A 310 -12.82 14.24 -12.81
CA LEU A 310 -13.05 13.13 -13.74
C LEU A 310 -14.30 13.42 -14.59
N SER A 311 -14.31 12.89 -15.81
CA SER A 311 -15.44 13.02 -16.74
C SER A 311 -15.57 11.77 -17.61
N GLY A 312 -16.81 11.44 -18.01
CA GLY A 312 -17.11 10.30 -18.88
C GLY A 312 -17.09 8.94 -18.18
N LEU A 313 -17.04 8.91 -16.85
CA LEU A 313 -17.23 7.70 -16.06
C LEU A 313 -18.71 7.35 -15.98
N GLU A 314 -19.03 6.08 -15.76
CA GLU A 314 -20.40 5.60 -15.61
C GLU A 314 -20.65 4.94 -14.25
N ASP A 315 -21.91 4.74 -13.89
CA ASP A 315 -22.33 3.98 -12.72
C ASP A 315 -22.06 2.48 -12.96
N LEU A 316 -21.14 1.89 -12.22
CA LEU A 316 -20.75 0.48 -12.34
C LEU A 316 -21.73 -0.49 -11.66
N GLY A 317 -22.68 0.02 -10.87
CA GLY A 317 -23.60 -0.79 -10.08
C GLY A 317 -22.95 -1.37 -8.81
N ALA A 318 -23.73 -2.16 -8.05
CA ALA A 318 -23.40 -2.55 -6.67
C ALA A 318 -22.24 -3.55 -6.51
N GLY A 319 -21.70 -4.09 -7.60
CA GLY A 319 -20.62 -5.10 -7.55
C GLY A 319 -19.23 -4.55 -7.84
N TRP A 320 -19.12 -3.24 -8.12
CA TRP A 320 -17.88 -2.63 -8.61
C TRP A 320 -17.74 -1.20 -8.13
N ASP A 321 -16.52 -0.79 -7.80
CA ASP A 321 -16.12 0.57 -7.46
C ASP A 321 -14.96 1.02 -8.35
N TYR A 322 -14.76 2.34 -8.41
CA TYR A 322 -13.51 2.91 -8.93
C TYR A 322 -12.53 3.06 -7.78
N GLU A 323 -11.25 2.73 -8.02
CA GLU A 323 -10.16 2.96 -7.07
C GLU A 323 -9.03 3.73 -7.71
N GLY A 324 -8.49 4.69 -6.96
CA GLY A 324 -7.33 5.47 -7.37
C GLY A 324 -6.04 4.95 -6.76
N TRP A 325 -4.96 4.97 -7.54
CA TRP A 325 -3.64 4.49 -7.13
C TRP A 325 -2.56 5.51 -7.45
N LEU A 326 -1.74 5.86 -6.45
CA LEU A 326 -0.50 6.60 -6.64
C LEU A 326 0.65 5.62 -6.82
N LEU A 327 1.46 5.79 -7.86
CA LEU A 327 2.70 5.02 -8.03
C LEU A 327 3.83 5.73 -7.28
N VAL A 328 4.21 5.20 -6.13
CA VAL A 328 5.25 5.73 -5.25
C VAL A 328 6.47 4.82 -5.35
N ASN A 329 7.59 5.32 -5.86
CA ASN A 329 8.76 4.48 -6.22
C ASN A 329 8.41 3.28 -7.12
N GLY A 330 7.36 3.43 -7.96
CA GLY A 330 6.86 2.38 -8.85
C GLY A 330 5.90 1.37 -8.19
N ALA A 331 5.67 1.44 -6.87
CA ALA A 331 4.69 0.62 -6.17
C ALA A 331 3.33 1.32 -6.08
N PRO A 332 2.20 0.63 -6.28
CA PRO A 332 0.88 1.22 -6.16
C PRO A 332 0.50 1.43 -4.68
N VAL A 333 -0.01 2.63 -4.37
CA VAL A 333 -0.57 3.00 -3.08
C VAL A 333 -2.02 3.42 -3.29
N SER A 334 -2.96 2.71 -2.67
CA SER A 334 -4.39 3.04 -2.76
C SER A 334 -4.66 4.46 -2.24
N THR A 335 -5.46 5.22 -2.98
CA THR A 335 -6.00 6.50 -2.52
C THR A 335 -7.43 6.35 -1.97
N GLY A 336 -8.01 5.15 -2.10
CA GLY A 336 -9.37 4.83 -1.70
C GLY A 336 -10.32 4.68 -2.88
N VAL A 337 -11.48 4.13 -2.57
CA VAL A 337 -12.54 3.80 -3.53
C VAL A 337 -13.62 4.88 -3.59
N PHE A 338 -14.32 4.96 -4.73
CA PHE A 338 -15.50 5.80 -4.89
C PHE A 338 -16.44 5.22 -5.94
N THR A 339 -17.73 5.57 -5.83
CA THR A 339 -18.75 5.27 -6.83
C THR A 339 -19.02 6.48 -7.71
N VAL A 340 -19.64 6.25 -8.85
CA VAL A 340 -20.14 7.28 -9.75
C VAL A 340 -21.65 7.09 -9.89
N ASP A 341 -22.41 8.16 -9.78
CA ASP A 341 -23.86 8.10 -9.96
C ASP A 341 -24.27 8.01 -11.44
N SER A 342 -25.58 7.76 -11.69
CA SER A 342 -26.13 7.67 -13.04
C SER A 342 -26.01 8.96 -13.89
N SER A 343 -25.56 10.07 -13.29
CA SER A 343 -25.26 11.34 -13.97
C SER A 343 -23.77 11.50 -14.26
N GLY A 344 -22.93 10.53 -13.90
CA GLY A 344 -21.49 10.57 -14.06
C GLY A 344 -20.75 11.37 -12.98
N VAL A 345 -21.40 11.61 -11.82
CA VAL A 345 -20.79 12.39 -10.72
C VAL A 345 -20.16 11.45 -9.69
N PRO A 346 -18.85 11.58 -9.42
CA PRO A 346 -18.18 10.81 -8.38
C PRO A 346 -18.74 11.12 -6.98
N SER A 347 -18.87 10.10 -6.13
CA SER A 347 -19.28 10.23 -4.73
C SER A 347 -18.26 10.99 -3.89
N GLN A 348 -17.00 11.00 -4.30
CA GLN A 348 -15.89 11.68 -3.67
C GLN A 348 -14.87 12.13 -4.71
N THR A 349 -14.22 13.26 -4.47
CA THR A 349 -13.20 13.84 -5.37
C THR A 349 -11.91 14.24 -4.65
N TYR A 350 -11.88 14.19 -3.32
CA TYR A 350 -10.72 14.46 -2.49
C TYR A 350 -10.33 13.21 -1.72
N PHE A 351 -9.05 12.83 -1.80
CA PHE A 351 -8.50 11.60 -1.23
C PHE A 351 -7.19 11.89 -0.51
N PRO A 352 -7.13 11.76 0.83
CA PRO A 352 -5.87 11.72 1.55
C PRO A 352 -5.30 10.30 1.48
N ALA A 353 -4.03 10.16 1.12
CA ALA A 353 -3.34 8.87 1.08
C ALA A 353 -1.97 8.98 1.79
N GLU A 354 -1.65 8.00 2.62
CA GLU A 354 -0.33 7.92 3.26
C GLU A 354 0.67 7.32 2.27
N VAL A 355 1.75 8.07 2.01
CA VAL A 355 2.79 7.69 1.06
C VAL A 355 4.16 7.77 1.74
N SER A 356 5.12 6.98 1.30
CA SER A 356 6.48 7.02 1.85
C SER A 356 7.21 8.33 1.54
N SER A 357 6.92 8.94 0.38
CA SER A 357 7.43 10.27 0.01
C SER A 357 6.57 10.89 -1.08
N LEU A 358 6.22 12.17 -0.93
CA LEU A 358 5.50 12.94 -1.95
C LEU A 358 6.34 13.12 -3.23
N ASP A 359 7.67 13.27 -3.08
CA ASP A 359 8.59 13.43 -4.21
C ASP A 359 8.77 12.14 -5.02
N ALA A 360 8.43 10.99 -4.45
CA ALA A 360 8.52 9.69 -5.10
C ALA A 360 7.27 9.32 -5.93
N ILE A 361 6.24 10.15 -5.90
CA ILE A 361 5.01 9.92 -6.68
C ILE A 361 5.29 10.19 -8.16
N SER A 362 5.19 9.16 -8.98
CA SER A 362 5.51 9.24 -10.41
C SER A 362 4.27 9.27 -11.31
N ALA A 363 3.18 8.60 -10.94
CA ALA A 363 1.97 8.51 -11.75
C ALA A 363 0.73 8.29 -10.88
N PHE A 364 -0.45 8.50 -11.49
CA PHE A 364 -1.75 8.10 -10.97
C PHE A 364 -2.43 7.14 -11.95
N VAL A 365 -3.08 6.10 -11.42
CA VAL A 365 -3.87 5.13 -12.18
C VAL A 365 -5.24 5.00 -11.53
N LEU A 366 -6.29 4.89 -12.35
CA LEU A 366 -7.65 4.61 -11.94
C LEU A 366 -8.05 3.23 -12.45
N THR A 367 -8.48 2.36 -11.55
CA THR A 367 -8.93 1.00 -11.83
C THR A 367 -10.41 0.82 -11.55
N ILE A 368 -10.94 -0.32 -11.97
CA ILE A 368 -12.27 -0.82 -11.60
C ILE A 368 -12.06 -2.04 -10.73
N GLU A 369 -12.52 -1.97 -9.47
CA GLU A 369 -12.30 -3.00 -8.45
C GLU A 369 -13.60 -3.72 -8.08
N PRO A 370 -13.57 -5.03 -7.75
CA PRO A 370 -14.75 -5.75 -7.31
C PRO A 370 -15.19 -5.35 -5.90
N VAL A 371 -16.47 -5.53 -5.57
CA VAL A 371 -17.00 -5.30 -4.22
C VAL A 371 -17.70 -6.57 -3.71
N PRO A 372 -17.21 -7.22 -2.62
CA PRO A 372 -16.00 -6.88 -1.85
C PRO A 372 -14.72 -7.19 -2.64
N ASP A 373 -13.69 -6.38 -2.41
CA ASP A 373 -12.36 -6.61 -2.96
C ASP A 373 -11.50 -7.38 -1.94
N PRO A 374 -11.09 -8.62 -2.24
CA PRO A 374 -10.19 -9.40 -1.37
C PRO A 374 -8.70 -9.15 -1.64
N ASP A 375 -8.34 -8.45 -2.74
CA ASP A 375 -6.95 -8.20 -3.14
C ASP A 375 -6.58 -6.74 -2.87
N PRO A 376 -5.54 -6.44 -2.06
CA PRO A 376 -5.09 -5.08 -1.81
C PRO A 376 -4.31 -4.46 -2.98
N SER A 377 -4.12 -5.17 -4.08
CA SER A 377 -3.41 -4.73 -5.28
C SER A 377 -4.38 -4.25 -6.35
N PRO A 378 -3.95 -3.33 -7.27
CA PRO A 378 -4.81 -2.91 -8.38
C PRO A 378 -5.28 -4.11 -9.21
N SER A 379 -6.55 -4.13 -9.58
CA SER A 379 -7.07 -5.08 -10.57
C SER A 379 -6.38 -4.90 -11.94
N HIS A 380 -6.57 -5.82 -12.86
CA HIS A 380 -6.06 -5.68 -14.24
C HIS A 380 -6.88 -4.68 -15.08
N VAL A 381 -7.99 -4.16 -14.57
CA VAL A 381 -8.89 -3.24 -15.30
C VAL A 381 -8.47 -1.79 -15.07
N HIS A 382 -7.37 -1.37 -15.69
CA HIS A 382 -6.86 -0.01 -15.62
C HIS A 382 -7.57 0.88 -16.65
N LEU A 383 -8.39 1.83 -16.16
CA LEU A 383 -9.23 2.67 -17.02
C LEU A 383 -8.52 3.96 -17.47
N LEU A 384 -7.94 4.69 -16.51
CA LEU A 384 -7.24 5.95 -16.77
C LEU A 384 -5.85 5.92 -16.14
N GLY A 385 -4.89 6.56 -16.81
CA GLY A 385 -3.55 6.76 -16.27
C GLY A 385 -2.99 8.13 -16.63
N GLY A 386 -1.98 8.59 -15.88
CA GLY A 386 -1.26 9.81 -16.16
C GLY A 386 -0.02 9.99 -15.28
N ASP A 387 1.09 10.46 -15.89
CA ASP A 387 2.30 10.80 -15.15
C ASP A 387 2.11 12.05 -14.30
N VAL A 388 2.61 12.02 -13.07
CA VAL A 388 2.59 13.18 -12.18
C VAL A 388 3.78 14.07 -12.49
N ILE A 389 3.52 15.25 -13.03
CA ILE A 389 4.51 16.28 -13.36
C ILE A 389 4.17 17.54 -12.58
N SER A 390 5.07 17.99 -11.71
CA SER A 390 4.85 19.15 -10.84
C SER A 390 3.54 19.07 -10.05
N GLY A 391 3.26 17.90 -9.45
CA GLY A 391 2.06 17.66 -8.64
C GLY A 391 0.75 17.50 -9.43
N ARG A 392 0.80 17.35 -10.76
CA ARG A 392 -0.40 17.22 -11.61
C ARG A 392 -0.26 16.08 -12.60
N ALA A 393 -1.35 15.34 -12.83
CA ALA A 393 -1.44 14.32 -13.86
C ALA A 393 -2.65 14.58 -14.75
N ALA A 394 -2.46 14.52 -16.08
CA ALA A 394 -3.56 14.46 -17.04
C ALA A 394 -3.92 13.00 -17.27
N LEU A 395 -5.16 12.62 -16.92
CA LEU A 395 -5.63 11.24 -16.93
C LEU A 395 -6.32 10.91 -18.24
N THR A 396 -5.84 9.88 -18.93
CA THR A 396 -6.40 9.44 -20.21
C THR A 396 -6.40 7.91 -20.33
N VAL A 397 -7.29 7.39 -21.14
CA VAL A 397 -7.32 5.95 -21.47
C VAL A 397 -6.10 5.53 -22.33
N SER A 398 -5.45 6.48 -23.01
CA SER A 398 -4.30 6.23 -23.88
C SER A 398 -2.95 6.18 -23.17
N HIS A 399 -2.91 6.42 -21.86
CA HIS A 399 -1.69 6.30 -21.08
C HIS A 399 -1.23 4.84 -20.99
N ASP A 400 0.09 4.59 -21.00
CA ASP A 400 0.67 3.24 -21.02
C ASP A 400 0.30 2.41 -19.77
N ALA A 401 0.02 3.06 -18.63
CA ALA A 401 -0.47 2.40 -17.42
C ALA A 401 -2.01 2.21 -17.39
N ALA A 402 -2.71 2.53 -18.48
CA ALA A 402 -4.15 2.30 -18.66
C ALA A 402 -4.35 1.40 -19.88
N ILE A 403 -5.33 1.69 -20.73
CA ILE A 403 -5.61 0.89 -21.94
C ILE A 403 -4.51 1.06 -23.00
N GLY A 404 -3.77 2.17 -23.02
CA GLY A 404 -2.64 2.42 -23.92
C GLY A 404 -3.03 2.88 -25.32
N THR A 405 -4.30 3.17 -25.59
CA THR A 405 -4.77 3.61 -26.90
C THR A 405 -5.94 4.60 -26.81
N ASP A 406 -6.03 5.52 -27.75
CA ASP A 406 -7.14 6.46 -27.89
C ASP A 406 -8.17 6.04 -28.96
N PHE A 407 -8.00 4.87 -29.55
CA PHE A 407 -8.85 4.27 -30.59
C PHE A 407 -9.06 5.11 -31.86
N ARG A 408 -8.28 6.18 -32.07
CA ARG A 408 -8.45 7.05 -33.26
C ARG A 408 -8.13 6.35 -34.58
N SER A 409 -7.37 5.25 -34.54
CA SER A 409 -7.06 4.42 -35.72
C SER A 409 -8.09 3.31 -35.94
N ALA A 410 -9.03 3.10 -34.99
CA ALA A 410 -10.02 2.04 -35.13
C ALA A 410 -10.89 2.24 -36.36
N SER A 411 -11.19 1.16 -37.05
CA SER A 411 -12.11 1.15 -38.20
C SER A 411 -12.85 -0.17 -38.28
N GLY A 412 -13.98 -0.19 -38.94
CA GLY A 412 -14.72 -1.44 -39.11
C GLY A 412 -15.92 -1.32 -40.03
N SER A 413 -16.45 -2.46 -40.42
CA SER A 413 -17.71 -2.62 -41.12
C SER A 413 -18.32 -3.96 -40.74
N TYR A 414 -19.64 -4.08 -40.97
CA TYR A 414 -20.39 -5.30 -40.73
C TYR A 414 -21.28 -5.62 -41.91
N ILE A 415 -21.84 -6.81 -41.90
CA ILE A 415 -22.89 -7.23 -42.82
C ILE A 415 -24.11 -7.67 -42.01
N LEU A 416 -25.28 -7.61 -42.66
CA LEU A 416 -26.47 -8.32 -42.19
C LEU A 416 -26.56 -9.66 -42.91
N ALA A 417 -26.61 -10.73 -42.13
CA ALA A 417 -26.81 -12.10 -42.60
C ALA A 417 -27.31 -12.95 -41.42
N ALA A 418 -28.17 -13.93 -41.66
CA ALA A 418 -28.65 -14.84 -40.61
C ALA A 418 -28.45 -16.30 -41.05
N PRO A 419 -27.21 -16.79 -41.05
CA PRO A 419 -26.87 -18.10 -41.57
C PRO A 419 -27.55 -19.27 -40.81
N SER A 420 -27.91 -19.13 -39.54
CA SER A 420 -28.62 -20.15 -38.75
C SER A 420 -30.13 -20.15 -38.96
N ALA A 421 -30.66 -19.19 -39.67
CA ALA A 421 -32.12 -18.99 -39.80
C ALA A 421 -32.86 -20.03 -40.65
N GLY A 422 -32.17 -20.83 -41.44
CA GLY A 422 -32.77 -21.94 -42.20
C GLY A 422 -33.89 -21.55 -43.15
N GLY A 423 -33.95 -20.30 -43.62
CA GLY A 423 -34.95 -19.75 -44.54
C GLY A 423 -36.27 -19.29 -43.84
N ALA A 424 -36.36 -19.36 -42.55
CA ALA A 424 -37.55 -18.91 -41.78
C ALA A 424 -37.44 -17.49 -41.26
N ALA A 425 -36.23 -16.93 -41.16
CA ALA A 425 -35.93 -15.57 -40.74
C ALA A 425 -35.32 -14.77 -41.92
N GLY A 426 -35.42 -13.44 -41.88
CA GLY A 426 -34.78 -12.59 -42.90
C GLY A 426 -33.29 -12.40 -42.56
N TYR A 427 -32.48 -12.07 -43.58
CA TYR A 427 -31.03 -11.78 -43.36
C TYR A 427 -30.77 -10.66 -42.39
N PHE A 428 -31.74 -9.80 -42.12
CA PHE A 428 -31.69 -8.69 -41.16
C PHE A 428 -31.83 -9.13 -39.70
N ASN A 429 -31.90 -10.45 -39.43
CA ASN A 429 -31.91 -10.97 -38.07
C ASN A 429 -30.51 -11.35 -37.53
N GLY A 430 -29.43 -11.05 -38.24
CA GLY A 430 -28.07 -11.30 -37.81
C GLY A 430 -27.09 -10.23 -38.28
N ILE A 431 -26.03 -10.03 -37.51
CA ILE A 431 -24.96 -9.08 -37.77
C ILE A 431 -23.60 -9.78 -37.60
N TRP A 432 -22.69 -9.54 -38.56
CA TRP A 432 -21.36 -10.19 -38.54
C TRP A 432 -20.27 -9.22 -39.03
N TRP A 433 -19.15 -9.16 -38.31
CA TRP A 433 -18.02 -8.29 -38.66
C TRP A 433 -17.06 -9.00 -39.61
N LEU A 434 -17.53 -9.34 -40.78
CA LEU A 434 -16.75 -10.00 -41.84
C LEU A 434 -17.14 -9.48 -43.20
N ASP A 435 -16.24 -9.61 -44.18
CA ASP A 435 -16.51 -9.46 -45.62
C ASP A 435 -16.57 -10.86 -46.26
N PRO A 436 -17.71 -11.29 -46.76
CA PRO A 436 -17.87 -12.60 -47.40
C PRO A 436 -17.31 -12.66 -48.85
N SER A 437 -17.04 -11.51 -49.48
CA SER A 437 -16.72 -11.42 -50.91
C SER A 437 -15.36 -11.98 -51.30
N ALA A 438 -14.41 -12.04 -50.38
CA ALA A 438 -13.02 -12.50 -50.59
C ALA A 438 -12.69 -13.79 -49.83
N GLY A 439 -13.71 -14.60 -49.48
CA GLY A 439 -13.49 -15.85 -48.72
C GLY A 439 -13.55 -15.69 -47.22
N SER A 440 -14.37 -14.78 -46.71
CA SER A 440 -14.59 -14.36 -45.35
C SER A 440 -13.31 -13.83 -44.66
N VAL A 441 -13.22 -12.51 -44.51
CA VAL A 441 -12.13 -11.79 -43.88
C VAL A 441 -12.72 -10.88 -42.79
N ALA A 442 -12.03 -10.77 -41.67
CA ALA A 442 -12.40 -9.83 -40.64
C ALA A 442 -12.44 -8.39 -41.16
N THR A 443 -13.43 -7.62 -40.72
CA THR A 443 -13.62 -6.24 -41.16
C THR A 443 -13.36 -5.22 -40.06
N LEU A 444 -13.11 -5.66 -38.86
CA LEU A 444 -12.67 -4.80 -37.74
C LEU A 444 -11.15 -4.66 -37.78
N ASP A 445 -10.67 -3.42 -37.63
CA ASP A 445 -9.28 -3.06 -37.41
C ASP A 445 -9.23 -2.32 -36.09
N LEU A 446 -8.89 -3.07 -35.03
CA LEU A 446 -8.93 -2.64 -33.65
C LEU A 446 -7.56 -2.85 -32.99
N PRO A 447 -7.07 -1.95 -32.13
CA PRO A 447 -5.83 -2.16 -31.39
C PRO A 447 -5.94 -3.36 -30.43
N ALA A 448 -4.81 -4.01 -30.12
CA ALA A 448 -4.78 -5.01 -29.05
C ALA A 448 -5.10 -4.35 -27.70
N LEU A 449 -5.86 -5.04 -26.87
CA LEU A 449 -6.19 -4.60 -25.51
C LEU A 449 -5.24 -5.25 -24.50
N PRO A 450 -4.92 -4.58 -23.41
CA PRO A 450 -4.23 -5.20 -22.28
C PRO A 450 -5.16 -6.18 -21.54
N ASP A 451 -4.57 -7.00 -20.66
CA ASP A 451 -5.32 -7.86 -19.75
C ASP A 451 -6.37 -7.04 -18.96
N GLY A 452 -7.48 -7.67 -18.63
CA GLY A 452 -8.61 -7.02 -17.97
C GLY A 452 -9.59 -6.32 -18.93
N TRP A 453 -9.35 -6.33 -20.23
CA TRP A 453 -10.22 -5.70 -21.22
C TRP A 453 -10.53 -6.61 -22.39
N VAL A 454 -11.76 -6.52 -22.91
CA VAL A 454 -12.26 -7.31 -24.02
C VAL A 454 -13.12 -6.42 -24.92
N TYR A 455 -13.18 -6.72 -26.21
CA TYR A 455 -14.15 -6.10 -27.11
C TYR A 455 -15.52 -6.81 -27.00
N GLU A 456 -16.58 -6.05 -27.17
CA GLU A 456 -17.94 -6.60 -27.29
C GLU A 456 -18.69 -5.88 -28.42
N GLY A 457 -19.43 -6.65 -29.18
CA GLY A 457 -20.34 -6.13 -30.18
C GLY A 457 -21.75 -6.00 -29.62
N TRP A 458 -22.47 -4.97 -30.05
CA TRP A 458 -23.83 -4.68 -29.59
C TRP A 458 -24.73 -4.24 -30.72
N VAL A 459 -26.01 -4.60 -30.60
CA VAL A 459 -27.10 -3.96 -31.34
C VAL A 459 -28.04 -3.29 -30.34
N VAL A 460 -28.24 -1.99 -30.50
CA VAL A 460 -29.12 -1.19 -29.64
C VAL A 460 -30.40 -0.84 -30.42
N GLY A 461 -31.50 -1.46 -30.03
CA GLY A 461 -32.84 -1.21 -30.59
C GLY A 461 -33.79 -0.59 -29.59
N ASP A 462 -35.08 -0.48 -29.94
CA ASP A 462 -36.12 0.07 -29.06
C ASP A 462 -36.30 -0.70 -27.74
N SER A 463 -35.89 -1.98 -27.71
CA SER A 463 -35.95 -2.85 -26.53
C SER A 463 -34.73 -2.74 -25.64
N GLY A 464 -33.74 -1.92 -25.99
CA GLY A 464 -32.48 -1.77 -25.32
C GLY A 464 -31.31 -2.44 -26.06
N PRO A 465 -30.11 -2.47 -25.46
CA PRO A 465 -28.95 -3.11 -26.05
C PRO A 465 -29.01 -4.64 -25.96
N VAL A 466 -28.50 -5.32 -26.96
CA VAL A 466 -28.34 -6.77 -26.99
C VAL A 466 -26.92 -7.08 -27.46
N SER A 467 -26.19 -7.89 -26.68
CA SER A 467 -24.84 -8.34 -27.01
C SER A 467 -24.81 -9.21 -28.26
N THR A 468 -23.76 -9.12 -29.03
CA THR A 468 -23.42 -9.99 -30.14
C THR A 468 -22.22 -10.88 -29.87
N GLY A 469 -21.78 -10.93 -28.59
CA GLY A 469 -20.64 -11.68 -28.11
C GLY A 469 -19.38 -10.85 -27.85
N ARG A 470 -18.54 -11.36 -26.97
CA ARG A 470 -17.24 -10.78 -26.59
C ARG A 470 -16.11 -11.42 -27.36
N PHE A 471 -15.10 -10.64 -27.71
CA PHE A 471 -13.96 -11.14 -28.48
C PHE A 471 -12.69 -10.34 -28.15
N SER A 472 -11.56 -11.03 -28.11
CA SER A 472 -10.21 -10.43 -28.00
C SER A 472 -9.53 -10.35 -29.38
N GLU A 473 -9.95 -11.19 -30.34
CA GLU A 473 -9.41 -11.25 -31.68
C GLU A 473 -10.51 -11.10 -32.72
N VAL A 474 -10.31 -10.21 -33.70
CA VAL A 474 -11.30 -9.87 -34.73
C VAL A 474 -11.52 -11.01 -35.77
N SER A 475 -10.61 -11.99 -35.82
CA SER A 475 -10.67 -13.15 -36.71
C SER A 475 -10.95 -14.46 -35.98
N GLY A 476 -11.32 -14.37 -34.68
CA GLY A 476 -11.64 -15.51 -33.86
C GLY A 476 -13.16 -15.67 -33.63
N ALA A 477 -13.54 -16.77 -33.02
CA ALA A 477 -14.88 -16.91 -32.45
C ALA A 477 -15.06 -15.98 -31.26
N ASP A 478 -16.26 -15.45 -31.09
CA ASP A 478 -16.61 -14.71 -29.88
C ASP A 478 -17.07 -15.62 -28.73
N SER A 479 -17.46 -15.05 -27.59
CA SER A 479 -17.78 -15.79 -26.38
C SER A 479 -19.06 -16.63 -26.45
N ASP A 480 -19.94 -16.36 -27.40
CA ASP A 480 -21.18 -17.09 -27.60
C ASP A 480 -21.18 -18.02 -28.83
N GLY A 481 -19.95 -18.34 -29.31
CA GLY A 481 -19.74 -19.19 -30.48
C GLY A 481 -20.40 -20.58 -30.45
N ALA A 482 -20.76 -21.07 -29.28
CA ALA A 482 -21.50 -22.30 -29.06
C ALA A 482 -22.99 -22.08 -28.75
N GLY A 483 -23.48 -20.85 -28.72
CA GLY A 483 -24.85 -20.51 -28.38
C GLY A 483 -25.85 -20.78 -29.49
N PRO A 484 -27.17 -20.87 -29.17
CA PRO A 484 -28.23 -21.15 -30.16
C PRO A 484 -28.39 -20.05 -31.21
N ALA A 485 -27.80 -18.90 -31.02
CA ALA A 485 -27.83 -17.76 -31.92
C ALA A 485 -26.54 -17.58 -32.76
N ALA A 486 -25.52 -18.43 -32.54
CA ALA A 486 -24.19 -18.26 -33.11
C ALA A 486 -24.07 -18.69 -34.62
N GLY A 487 -25.12 -19.08 -35.25
CA GLY A 487 -25.09 -19.51 -36.63
C GLY A 487 -25.05 -21.04 -36.85
N PRO A 488 -25.07 -21.54 -38.09
CA PRO A 488 -25.16 -22.98 -38.37
C PRO A 488 -23.86 -23.75 -38.08
N MET A 489 -22.79 -23.08 -37.73
CA MET A 489 -21.50 -23.68 -37.38
C MET A 489 -21.30 -23.48 -35.86
N ASP A 490 -20.88 -24.52 -35.15
CA ASP A 490 -20.69 -24.52 -33.71
C ASP A 490 -19.63 -23.50 -33.21
N THR A 491 -18.76 -23.05 -34.11
CA THR A 491 -17.75 -22.03 -33.85
C THR A 491 -17.64 -21.08 -35.00
N PRO A 492 -18.31 -19.92 -35.03
CA PRO A 492 -18.08 -18.92 -36.05
C PRO A 492 -16.63 -18.44 -36.00
N LEU A 493 -16.05 -18.21 -37.18
CA LEU A 493 -14.67 -17.76 -37.32
C LEU A 493 -14.51 -16.23 -37.12
N PHE A 494 -15.60 -15.53 -36.86
CA PHE A 494 -15.66 -14.07 -36.76
C PHE A 494 -16.68 -13.68 -35.73
N PRO A 495 -16.51 -12.54 -35.05
CA PRO A 495 -17.51 -12.02 -34.14
C PRO A 495 -18.83 -11.73 -34.85
N GLY A 496 -19.97 -11.95 -34.18
CA GLY A 496 -21.29 -11.70 -34.68
C GLY A 496 -22.34 -12.63 -34.11
N GLN A 497 -23.59 -12.35 -34.40
CA GLN A 497 -24.74 -13.03 -33.80
C GLN A 497 -25.92 -13.11 -34.73
N ASP A 498 -26.63 -14.26 -34.75
CA ASP A 498 -27.93 -14.43 -35.32
C ASP A 498 -29.01 -14.37 -34.27
N PHE A 499 -29.90 -13.42 -34.36
CA PHE A 499 -31.05 -13.24 -33.46
C PHE A 499 -32.30 -13.88 -34.05
N VAL A 500 -32.41 -15.20 -33.98
CA VAL A 500 -33.48 -15.96 -34.64
C VAL A 500 -34.52 -16.54 -33.69
N ASP A 501 -34.20 -16.65 -32.40
CA ASP A 501 -35.14 -17.12 -31.38
C ASP A 501 -34.88 -16.41 -30.03
N PRO A 502 -35.64 -15.37 -29.70
CA PRO A 502 -36.67 -14.73 -30.55
C PRO A 502 -36.09 -13.96 -31.73
N ALA A 503 -36.77 -13.97 -32.85
CA ALA A 503 -36.34 -13.24 -34.02
C ALA A 503 -36.35 -11.73 -33.78
N MET A 504 -35.23 -11.05 -34.09
CA MET A 504 -35.05 -9.61 -33.92
C MET A 504 -34.67 -8.97 -35.24
N ASP A 505 -35.48 -7.98 -35.70
CA ASP A 505 -35.13 -7.14 -36.86
C ASP A 505 -34.14 -6.05 -36.41
N LEU A 506 -32.91 -6.12 -36.92
CA LEU A 506 -31.84 -5.21 -36.52
C LEU A 506 -31.87 -3.86 -37.26
N ARG A 507 -32.65 -3.75 -38.33
CA ARG A 507 -32.71 -2.53 -39.16
C ARG A 507 -33.30 -1.38 -38.38
N GLY A 508 -32.69 -0.21 -38.52
CA GLY A 508 -33.04 1.00 -37.76
C GLY A 508 -32.45 1.06 -36.34
N GLY A 509 -31.85 -0.03 -35.84
CA GLY A 509 -31.07 -0.03 -34.63
C GLY A 509 -29.70 0.61 -34.82
N THR A 510 -28.89 0.64 -33.77
CA THR A 510 -27.53 1.13 -33.74
C THR A 510 -26.57 -0.04 -33.53
N ALA A 511 -25.57 -0.20 -34.39
CA ALA A 511 -24.46 -1.14 -34.17
C ALA A 511 -23.31 -0.45 -33.43
N VAL A 512 -22.80 -1.09 -32.38
CA VAL A 512 -21.72 -0.54 -31.52
C VAL A 512 -20.68 -1.61 -31.27
N VAL A 513 -19.41 -1.23 -31.24
CA VAL A 513 -18.32 -2.01 -30.66
C VAL A 513 -17.82 -1.26 -29.45
N THR A 514 -17.77 -1.93 -28.31
CA THR A 514 -17.27 -1.39 -27.03
C THR A 514 -15.98 -2.04 -26.61
N VAL A 515 -15.34 -1.45 -25.62
CA VAL A 515 -14.29 -2.05 -24.82
C VAL A 515 -14.87 -2.25 -23.44
N GLU A 516 -15.00 -3.49 -23.01
CA GLU A 516 -15.65 -3.89 -21.77
C GLU A 516 -14.60 -4.33 -20.74
N PRO A 517 -14.81 -4.07 -19.45
CA PRO A 517 -13.98 -4.67 -18.39
C PRO A 517 -14.21 -6.18 -18.32
N GLU A 518 -13.21 -6.94 -17.92
CA GLU A 518 -13.35 -8.38 -17.71
C GLU A 518 -12.88 -8.76 -16.29
N PRO A 519 -13.76 -9.31 -15.45
CA PRO A 519 -15.15 -9.70 -15.73
C PRO A 519 -16.12 -8.52 -15.76
N ASP A 520 -17.18 -8.66 -16.56
CA ASP A 520 -18.28 -7.72 -16.66
C ASP A 520 -19.61 -8.41 -16.40
N THR A 521 -20.46 -7.80 -15.59
CA THR A 521 -21.84 -8.26 -15.29
C THR A 521 -22.92 -7.33 -15.80
N SER A 522 -22.56 -6.24 -16.50
CA SER A 522 -23.50 -5.28 -17.07
C SER A 522 -24.22 -5.85 -18.27
N ALA A 523 -25.51 -5.60 -18.38
CA ALA A 523 -26.30 -5.90 -19.57
C ALA A 523 -26.30 -4.73 -20.57
N SER A 524 -25.47 -3.73 -20.38
CA SER A 524 -25.42 -2.50 -21.18
C SER A 524 -24.00 -2.21 -21.64
N PRO A 525 -23.82 -1.68 -22.87
CA PRO A 525 -22.50 -1.36 -23.42
C PRO A 525 -21.76 -0.32 -22.57
N PHE A 526 -20.52 -0.64 -22.18
CA PHE A 526 -19.65 0.23 -21.37
C PHE A 526 -19.39 1.58 -22.05
N THR A 527 -18.97 2.56 -21.27
CA THR A 527 -18.72 3.93 -21.74
C THR A 527 -17.69 4.03 -22.88
N LEU A 528 -16.75 3.08 -22.96
CA LEU A 528 -15.72 3.03 -24.01
C LEU A 528 -16.28 2.44 -25.31
N LYS A 529 -16.70 3.30 -26.23
CA LYS A 529 -17.34 2.93 -27.50
C LYS A 529 -16.51 3.43 -28.69
N PRO A 530 -15.43 2.72 -29.10
CA PRO A 530 -14.58 3.16 -30.21
C PRO A 530 -15.29 3.28 -31.55
N LEU A 531 -16.18 2.34 -31.88
CA LEU A 531 -16.87 2.31 -33.17
C LEU A 531 -18.39 2.26 -32.99
N MET A 532 -19.10 2.96 -33.87
CA MET A 532 -20.56 2.88 -33.95
C MET A 532 -21.08 3.16 -35.37
N ASP A 533 -22.21 2.55 -35.70
CA ASP A 533 -23.09 2.97 -36.75
C ASP A 533 -24.46 3.29 -36.15
N ARG A 534 -24.91 4.53 -36.28
CA ARG A 534 -26.12 5.03 -35.62
C ARG A 534 -27.42 4.47 -36.18
N VAL A 535 -27.37 3.97 -37.43
CA VAL A 535 -28.55 3.43 -38.10
C VAL A 535 -28.14 2.24 -38.97
N ILE A 536 -28.56 1.07 -38.57
CA ILE A 536 -28.41 -0.15 -39.38
C ILE A 536 -29.35 -0.05 -40.56
N ASP A 537 -28.82 0.14 -41.77
CA ASP A 537 -29.60 0.32 -43.01
C ASP A 537 -30.01 -1.03 -43.63
N ASP A 538 -31.10 -1.04 -44.39
CA ASP A 538 -31.53 -2.17 -45.25
C ASP A 538 -30.82 -2.08 -46.61
N VAL A 539 -29.56 -2.50 -46.68
CA VAL A 539 -28.77 -2.46 -47.92
C VAL A 539 -28.73 -3.80 -48.66
N GLY A 540 -29.33 -4.84 -48.06
CA GLY A 540 -29.36 -6.20 -48.61
C GLY A 540 -28.39 -7.16 -47.89
N GLU A 541 -28.64 -8.46 -48.06
CA GLU A 541 -27.84 -9.53 -47.46
C GLU A 541 -26.37 -9.49 -47.87
N GLY A 542 -25.45 -9.58 -46.88
CA GLY A 542 -24.02 -9.66 -47.11
C GLY A 542 -23.37 -8.38 -47.66
N VAL A 543 -24.08 -7.25 -47.66
CA VAL A 543 -23.55 -5.95 -48.10
C VAL A 543 -22.90 -5.24 -46.90
N LEU A 544 -21.63 -4.81 -47.09
CA LEU A 544 -20.86 -4.12 -46.07
C LEU A 544 -21.48 -2.76 -45.68
N GLN A 545 -21.67 -2.54 -44.43
CA GLN A 545 -22.05 -1.27 -43.80
C GLN A 545 -20.88 -0.75 -42.96
N PRO A 546 -20.39 0.49 -43.20
CA PRO A 546 -19.25 1.01 -42.49
C PRO A 546 -19.63 1.55 -41.10
N MET A 547 -18.79 1.29 -40.13
CA MET A 547 -18.87 1.94 -38.83
C MET A 547 -18.01 3.20 -38.82
N SER A 548 -18.35 4.14 -37.96
CA SER A 548 -17.60 5.38 -37.76
C SER A 548 -16.99 5.41 -36.39
N ILE A 549 -15.85 6.10 -36.23
CA ILE A 549 -15.31 6.43 -34.91
C ILE A 549 -16.38 7.20 -34.15
N ASN A 550 -16.65 6.79 -32.92
CA ASN A 550 -17.62 7.48 -32.08
C ASN A 550 -17.09 8.89 -31.72
N PRO A 551 -17.82 9.96 -32.05
CA PRO A 551 -17.40 11.32 -31.72
C PRO A 551 -17.50 11.68 -30.24
N ALA A 552 -18.13 10.83 -29.39
CA ALA A 552 -18.20 11.07 -27.96
C ALA A 552 -16.79 11.07 -27.36
N PRO A 553 -16.51 11.99 -26.39
CA PRO A 553 -15.24 11.97 -25.72
C PRO A 553 -15.08 10.70 -24.89
N LEU A 554 -13.90 10.14 -24.91
CA LEU A 554 -13.51 9.04 -24.01
C LEU A 554 -13.39 9.57 -22.57
N PRO A 555 -13.52 8.69 -21.55
CA PRO A 555 -13.24 9.06 -20.16
C PRO A 555 -11.89 9.74 -20.03
N SER A 556 -11.82 10.78 -19.21
CA SER A 556 -10.60 11.53 -18.96
C SER A 556 -10.70 12.33 -17.67
N GLY A 557 -9.59 12.89 -17.21
CA GLY A 557 -9.60 13.72 -16.02
C GLY A 557 -8.26 14.33 -15.70
N HIS A 558 -8.17 14.83 -14.49
CA HIS A 558 -6.95 15.34 -13.89
C HIS A 558 -6.85 14.89 -12.44
N ALA A 559 -5.65 14.53 -12.01
CA ALA A 559 -5.27 14.34 -10.62
C ALA A 559 -4.32 15.47 -10.22
N VAL A 560 -4.54 16.08 -9.07
CA VAL A 560 -3.73 17.18 -8.53
C VAL A 560 -3.35 16.85 -7.10
N LEU A 561 -2.05 16.81 -6.82
CA LEU A 561 -1.52 16.76 -5.46
C LEU A 561 -1.55 18.16 -4.88
N LEU A 562 -2.25 18.32 -3.76
CA LEU A 562 -2.41 19.58 -3.08
C LEU A 562 -1.26 19.79 -2.08
N ASP A 563 -0.73 21.00 -2.04
CA ASP A 563 0.27 21.41 -1.06
C ASP A 563 -0.43 21.72 0.29
N GLU A 564 0.13 21.24 1.39
CA GLU A 564 -0.41 21.48 2.72
C GLU A 564 0.28 22.64 3.42
N ILE A 565 -0.51 23.56 4.00
CA ILE A 565 -0.05 24.68 4.82
C ILE A 565 -0.84 24.64 6.12
N VAL A 566 -0.17 24.54 7.27
CA VAL A 566 -0.79 24.45 8.59
C VAL A 566 -0.53 25.72 9.40
N ILE A 567 -1.58 26.25 10.00
CA ILE A 567 -1.54 27.23 11.09
C ILE A 567 -1.79 26.45 12.39
N PRO A 568 -0.75 26.19 13.21
CA PRO A 568 -0.80 25.16 14.26
C PRO A 568 -1.62 25.57 15.49
N GLY A 569 -2.21 26.76 15.49
CA GLY A 569 -3.07 27.19 16.58
C GLY A 569 -3.88 28.43 16.25
N GLY A 570 -5.05 28.54 16.83
CA GLY A 570 -5.98 29.64 16.69
C GLY A 570 -7.29 29.34 17.42
N GLY A 571 -8.29 30.20 17.22
CA GLY A 571 -9.61 29.94 17.79
C GLY A 571 -10.52 31.16 17.77
N ASN A 572 -11.80 30.88 18.07
CA ASN A 572 -12.83 31.82 18.46
C ASN A 572 -13.30 31.39 19.86
N VAL A 573 -12.74 31.98 20.93
CA VAL A 573 -12.91 31.46 22.28
C VAL A 573 -12.78 32.56 23.34
N VAL A 574 -13.51 32.43 24.43
CA VAL A 574 -13.31 33.28 25.59
C VAL A 574 -12.12 32.77 26.40
N GLY A 575 -11.06 33.57 26.47
CA GLY A 575 -9.83 33.25 27.18
C GLY A 575 -9.83 33.67 28.66
N PHE A 576 -8.69 33.46 29.30
CA PHE A 576 -8.48 33.88 30.68
C PHE A 576 -8.68 35.40 30.78
N GLY A 577 -9.35 35.83 31.85
CA GLY A 577 -9.67 37.24 32.09
C GLY A 577 -10.92 37.74 31.31
N GLY A 578 -11.59 36.88 30.53
CA GLY A 578 -12.86 37.20 29.86
C GLY A 578 -12.66 37.86 28.45
N ALA A 579 -11.43 38.00 28.00
CA ALA A 579 -11.14 38.47 26.65
C ALA A 579 -11.59 37.45 25.60
N ARG A 580 -12.29 37.90 24.54
CA ARG A 580 -12.67 37.03 23.41
C ARG A 580 -11.59 37.09 22.37
N TRP A 581 -11.03 35.92 22.09
CA TRP A 581 -9.99 35.72 21.08
C TRP A 581 -10.59 35.34 19.75
N HIS A 582 -10.05 35.90 18.69
CA HIS A 582 -10.41 35.66 17.30
C HIS A 582 -9.17 35.35 16.48
N SER A 583 -9.33 34.61 15.41
CA SER A 583 -8.22 34.31 14.47
C SER A 583 -8.60 34.69 13.05
N ASP A 584 -7.90 35.68 12.50
CA ASP A 584 -7.99 36.03 11.06
C ASP A 584 -7.12 35.11 10.22
N LEU A 585 -7.57 34.83 9.01
CA LEU A 585 -6.86 34.09 7.97
C LEU A 585 -6.74 34.94 6.71
N ASP A 586 -5.51 35.21 6.28
CA ASP A 586 -5.17 35.95 5.07
C ASP A 586 -4.57 35.03 4.02
N LEU A 587 -5.06 35.08 2.79
CA LEU A 587 -4.50 34.34 1.64
C LEU A 587 -4.24 35.30 0.47
N ALA A 588 -3.18 35.05 -0.28
CA ALA A 588 -2.88 35.75 -1.51
C ALA A 588 -2.38 34.80 -2.59
N ASN A 589 -2.94 34.91 -3.80
CA ASN A 589 -2.42 34.20 -4.98
C ASN A 589 -1.37 35.08 -5.65
N LEU A 590 -0.11 34.68 -5.49
CA LEU A 590 1.05 35.37 -6.09
C LEU A 590 1.41 34.82 -7.48
N GLY A 591 0.68 33.79 -7.94
CA GLY A 591 0.86 33.14 -9.24
C GLY A 591 0.22 33.88 -10.40
N ALA A 592 0.39 33.33 -11.58
CA ALA A 592 -0.13 33.88 -12.85
C ALA A 592 -1.45 33.23 -13.29
N THR A 593 -1.90 32.16 -12.61
CA THR A 593 -3.13 31.39 -12.89
C THR A 593 -4.09 31.49 -11.72
N PRO A 594 -5.42 31.31 -11.95
CA PRO A 594 -6.35 31.07 -10.85
C PRO A 594 -5.94 29.82 -10.07
N SER A 595 -6.04 29.90 -8.74
CA SER A 595 -5.69 28.78 -7.84
C SER A 595 -6.87 28.48 -6.91
N THR A 596 -7.14 27.20 -6.69
CA THR A 596 -8.13 26.70 -5.74
C THR A 596 -7.43 26.40 -4.41
N PHE A 597 -8.08 26.73 -3.31
CA PHE A 597 -7.64 26.33 -1.98
C PHE A 597 -8.82 25.83 -1.14
N THR A 598 -8.54 24.92 -0.24
CA THR A 598 -9.49 24.38 0.73
C THR A 598 -9.01 24.64 2.14
N VAL A 599 -9.81 25.30 2.96
CA VAL A 599 -9.54 25.50 4.39
C VAL A 599 -10.26 24.40 5.16
N GLN A 600 -9.54 23.76 6.07
CA GLN A 600 -10.02 22.69 6.94
C GLN A 600 -9.84 23.08 8.40
N LEU A 601 -10.84 22.80 9.22
CA LEU A 601 -10.79 23.00 10.67
C LEU A 601 -10.32 21.72 11.35
N LEU A 602 -9.20 21.79 12.06
CA LEU A 602 -8.66 20.75 12.94
C LEU A 602 -8.98 21.16 14.38
N ALA A 603 -10.14 20.74 14.86
CA ALA A 603 -10.61 21.12 16.19
C ALA A 603 -9.71 20.55 17.31
N ALA A 604 -9.51 21.31 18.38
CA ALA A 604 -8.61 20.92 19.47
C ALA A 604 -9.13 19.72 20.27
N ASP A 605 -8.19 19.01 20.90
CA ASP A 605 -8.42 17.92 21.86
C ASP A 605 -9.25 16.74 21.31
N GLN A 606 -9.17 16.51 20.01
CA GLN A 606 -9.83 15.38 19.33
C GLN A 606 -9.12 14.98 18.04
N ALA A 607 -9.36 13.75 17.57
CA ALA A 607 -8.97 13.31 16.24
C ALA A 607 -9.77 14.03 15.15
N ASN A 608 -9.12 14.37 14.03
CA ASN A 608 -9.75 15.05 12.89
C ASN A 608 -9.53 14.26 11.57
N PRO A 609 -10.00 12.99 11.46
CA PRO A 609 -9.79 12.20 10.23
C PRO A 609 -10.59 12.74 9.04
N ASN A 610 -11.73 13.39 9.29
CA ASN A 610 -12.60 13.99 8.27
C ASN A 610 -12.95 15.43 8.68
N PRO A 611 -12.02 16.38 8.53
CA PRO A 611 -12.21 17.74 9.02
C PRO A 611 -13.27 18.49 8.20
N VAL A 612 -14.02 19.36 8.87
CA VAL A 612 -14.93 20.29 8.16
C VAL A 612 -14.11 21.16 7.20
N SER A 613 -14.55 21.26 5.96
CA SER A 613 -13.79 21.84 4.85
C SER A 613 -14.63 22.85 4.06
N VAL A 614 -14.00 23.96 3.63
CA VAL A 614 -14.61 24.95 2.72
C VAL A 614 -13.61 25.29 1.62
N SER A 615 -14.04 25.23 0.35
CA SER A 615 -13.18 25.45 -0.81
C SER A 615 -13.49 26.78 -1.49
N PHE A 616 -12.45 27.44 -1.99
CA PHE A 616 -12.51 28.75 -2.65
C PHE A 616 -11.53 28.81 -3.83
N MET A 617 -11.71 29.85 -4.68
CA MET A 617 -10.81 30.15 -5.78
C MET A 617 -10.33 31.60 -5.69
N LEU A 618 -9.01 31.79 -5.83
CA LEU A 618 -8.37 33.10 -5.95
C LEU A 618 -7.87 33.35 -7.36
N GLN A 619 -8.23 34.55 -7.91
CA GLN A 619 -7.69 34.99 -9.18
C GLN A 619 -6.20 35.44 -9.04
N PRO A 620 -5.42 35.41 -10.11
CA PRO A 620 -4.04 35.85 -10.09
C PRO A 620 -3.87 37.25 -9.49
N GLY A 621 -2.91 37.41 -8.57
CA GLY A 621 -2.62 38.68 -7.91
C GLY A 621 -3.68 39.16 -6.92
N SER A 622 -4.73 38.36 -6.62
CA SER A 622 -5.74 38.71 -5.64
C SER A 622 -5.43 38.15 -4.26
N GLY A 623 -6.01 38.79 -3.24
CA GLY A 623 -5.96 38.33 -1.85
C GLY A 623 -7.33 38.40 -1.21
N VAL A 624 -7.50 37.60 -0.13
CA VAL A 624 -8.70 37.57 0.69
C VAL A 624 -8.33 37.50 2.16
N ARG A 625 -9.14 38.16 3.02
CA ARG A 625 -9.10 38.04 4.48
C ARG A 625 -10.41 37.46 4.97
N TYR A 626 -10.33 36.40 5.71
CA TYR A 626 -11.44 35.87 6.52
C TYR A 626 -11.23 36.34 7.96
N GLN A 627 -12.03 37.35 8.37
CA GLN A 627 -12.01 37.82 9.75
C GLN A 627 -12.68 36.78 10.62
N ASP A 628 -12.04 36.46 11.75
CA ASP A 628 -12.50 35.38 12.64
C ASP A 628 -12.82 34.09 11.83
N ALA A 629 -11.80 33.51 11.23
CA ALA A 629 -11.95 32.38 10.29
C ALA A 629 -12.65 31.17 10.93
N PHE A 630 -12.54 30.98 12.23
CA PHE A 630 -13.21 29.90 12.96
C PHE A 630 -14.72 30.08 12.97
N ASP A 631 -15.20 31.33 13.20
CA ASP A 631 -16.62 31.66 13.13
C ASP A 631 -17.08 31.79 11.68
N SER A 632 -16.45 32.65 10.89
CA SER A 632 -16.93 33.04 9.57
C SER A 632 -16.91 31.92 8.53
N LEU A 633 -16.02 30.92 8.65
CA LEU A 633 -15.93 29.78 7.74
C LEU A 633 -16.64 28.53 8.26
N PHE A 634 -16.68 28.34 9.60
CA PHE A 634 -17.08 27.07 10.19
C PHE A 634 -18.20 27.19 11.23
N ASP A 635 -18.65 28.39 11.58
CA ASP A 635 -19.61 28.62 12.69
C ASP A 635 -19.14 27.90 13.98
N PHE A 636 -17.82 28.01 14.26
CA PHE A 636 -17.15 27.24 15.32
C PHE A 636 -16.68 28.11 16.46
N GLU A 637 -17.11 27.78 17.69
CA GLU A 637 -16.61 28.36 18.94
C GLU A 637 -15.70 27.36 19.64
N GLY A 638 -14.40 27.69 19.73
CA GLY A 638 -13.37 26.81 20.30
C GLY A 638 -11.98 27.15 19.79
N THR A 639 -11.03 26.26 20.12
CA THR A 639 -9.64 26.32 19.64
C THR A 639 -9.34 25.21 18.65
N GLY A 640 -8.30 25.38 17.84
CA GLY A 640 -7.89 24.39 16.84
C GLY A 640 -6.71 24.87 15.99
N ALA A 641 -6.36 24.07 15.01
CA ALA A 641 -5.49 24.46 13.90
C ALA A 641 -6.30 24.66 12.63
N LEU A 642 -5.76 25.41 11.67
CA LEU A 642 -6.31 25.50 10.32
C LEU A 642 -5.32 24.84 9.36
N ARG A 643 -5.81 23.93 8.52
CA ARG A 643 -5.07 23.34 7.41
C ARG A 643 -5.59 23.90 6.11
N VAL A 644 -4.69 24.45 5.31
CA VAL A 644 -5.00 25.02 3.99
C VAL A 644 -4.36 24.15 2.93
N LEU A 645 -5.18 23.49 2.12
CA LEU A 645 -4.76 22.71 0.97
C LEU A 645 -4.82 23.58 -0.27
N VAL A 646 -3.73 23.66 -1.03
CA VAL A 646 -3.61 24.53 -2.20
C VAL A 646 -3.14 23.74 -3.42
N ASP A 647 -3.71 24.07 -4.58
CA ASP A 647 -3.35 23.44 -5.86
C ASP A 647 -2.14 24.12 -6.55
N ASP A 648 -1.60 25.17 -5.95
CA ASP A 648 -0.45 25.91 -6.47
C ASP A 648 0.40 26.48 -5.33
N SER A 649 1.69 26.17 -5.33
CA SER A 649 2.66 26.63 -4.32
C SER A 649 2.82 28.16 -4.26
N SER A 650 2.27 28.92 -5.21
CA SER A 650 2.26 30.40 -5.22
C SER A 650 1.24 31.01 -4.25
N ILE A 651 0.38 30.21 -3.61
CA ILE A 651 -0.51 30.69 -2.55
C ILE A 651 0.32 30.98 -1.28
N SER A 652 0.20 32.22 -0.80
CA SER A 652 0.76 32.68 0.47
C SER A 652 -0.32 32.78 1.51
N VAL A 653 -0.05 32.28 2.73
CA VAL A 653 -0.97 32.23 3.85
C VAL A 653 -0.37 32.91 5.07
N ALA A 654 -1.18 33.69 5.79
CA ALA A 654 -0.81 34.31 7.06
C ALA A 654 -2.01 34.26 8.03
N SER A 655 -1.75 34.30 9.34
CA SER A 655 -2.80 34.39 10.33
C SER A 655 -2.42 35.29 11.50
N ARG A 656 -3.43 35.79 12.19
CA ARG A 656 -3.30 36.53 13.42
C ARG A 656 -4.38 36.11 14.42
N THR A 657 -3.97 35.70 15.64
CA THR A 657 -4.87 35.48 16.76
C THR A 657 -4.79 36.67 17.70
N TYR A 658 -5.94 37.27 18.02
CA TYR A 658 -6.02 38.54 18.76
C TYR A 658 -7.30 38.66 19.58
N ALA A 659 -7.25 39.52 20.58
CA ALA A 659 -8.42 40.02 21.27
C ALA A 659 -8.57 41.53 21.07
N VAL A 660 -9.79 42.04 21.25
CA VAL A 660 -10.11 43.47 21.12
C VAL A 660 -10.65 43.97 22.46
N ASP A 661 -10.15 45.10 22.90
CA ASP A 661 -10.67 45.84 24.08
C ASP A 661 -10.94 47.32 23.74
N ALA A 662 -11.17 48.13 24.76
CA ALA A 662 -11.49 49.54 24.59
C ALA A 662 -10.30 50.37 24.06
N ASP A 663 -9.06 49.92 24.25
CA ASP A 663 -7.83 50.62 23.90
C ASP A 663 -7.25 50.11 22.56
N GLY A 664 -7.80 49.02 22.00
CA GLY A 664 -7.37 48.49 20.69
C GLY A 664 -7.37 46.95 20.63
N SER A 665 -6.52 46.38 19.77
CA SER A 665 -6.32 44.96 19.62
C SER A 665 -4.91 44.56 20.04
N TYR A 666 -4.80 43.49 20.81
CA TYR A 666 -3.53 42.87 21.19
C TYR A 666 -3.56 41.36 20.80
N GLY A 667 -2.39 40.80 20.52
CA GLY A 667 -2.32 39.44 20.05
C GLY A 667 -1.07 39.12 19.23
N GLN A 668 -0.98 37.97 18.67
CA GLN A 668 0.19 37.45 17.97
C GLN A 668 -0.12 36.96 16.56
N GLY A 669 0.82 37.11 15.63
CA GLY A 669 0.80 36.39 14.37
C GLY A 669 1.24 34.94 14.59
N ILE A 670 0.47 33.99 14.11
CA ILE A 670 0.85 32.57 14.09
C ILE A 670 1.26 32.23 12.66
N PRO A 671 2.55 31.92 12.42
CA PRO A 671 3.01 31.61 11.08
C PRO A 671 2.33 30.37 10.50
N ALA A 672 2.07 30.41 9.21
CA ALA A 672 1.67 29.26 8.44
C ALA A 672 2.91 28.44 8.06
N HIS A 673 2.85 27.13 8.26
CA HIS A 673 3.95 26.21 8.02
C HIS A 673 3.58 25.19 6.94
N ARG A 674 4.49 24.95 5.99
CA ARG A 674 4.41 23.80 5.09
C ARG A 674 4.87 22.53 5.82
N MET A 675 4.46 21.35 5.34
CA MET A 675 4.75 20.04 5.95
C MET A 675 6.26 19.84 6.21
N MET A 676 7.13 20.36 5.37
CA MET A 676 8.60 20.32 5.53
C MET A 676 9.12 21.03 6.81
N LYS A 677 8.26 21.78 7.53
CA LYS A 677 8.60 22.46 8.80
C LYS A 677 8.11 21.72 10.04
N ALA A 678 7.41 20.59 9.87
CA ALA A 678 7.04 19.74 10.99
C ALA A 678 8.29 19.12 11.63
N ILE A 679 8.29 18.98 12.97
CA ILE A 679 9.32 18.22 13.71
C ILE A 679 8.97 16.74 13.55
N ARG A 680 9.86 15.98 12.96
CA ARG A 680 9.65 14.57 12.65
C ARG A 680 10.30 13.65 13.69
N TYR A 681 9.95 12.39 13.67
CA TYR A 681 10.65 11.36 14.44
C TYR A 681 12.16 11.44 14.19
N GLY A 682 12.96 11.38 15.27
CA GLY A 682 14.41 11.56 15.20
C GLY A 682 14.90 13.02 15.16
N GLU A 683 14.01 13.99 14.91
CA GLU A 683 14.33 15.41 14.94
C GLU A 683 14.04 16.02 16.32
N VAL A 684 14.66 17.17 16.57
CA VAL A 684 14.54 17.90 17.83
C VAL A 684 14.16 19.35 17.56
N GLY A 685 12.99 19.76 18.04
CA GLY A 685 12.59 21.16 18.09
C GLY A 685 13.02 21.82 19.39
N ARG A 686 13.33 23.12 19.34
CA ARG A 686 13.69 23.92 20.52
C ARG A 686 12.88 25.20 20.59
N LEU A 687 12.33 25.48 21.76
CA LEU A 687 11.70 26.76 22.08
C LEU A 687 12.56 27.47 23.11
N VAL A 688 13.02 28.69 22.82
CA VAL A 688 13.91 29.47 23.69
C VAL A 688 13.24 30.77 24.11
N GLY A 689 13.62 31.30 25.29
CA GLY A 689 13.05 32.54 25.82
C GLY A 689 11.68 32.35 26.49
N LEU A 690 11.45 31.18 27.03
CA LEU A 690 10.25 30.86 27.80
C LEU A 690 10.37 31.46 29.22
N SER A 691 9.23 31.74 29.85
CA SER A 691 9.19 32.32 31.19
C SER A 691 7.91 31.92 31.92
N GLU A 692 7.99 31.68 33.20
CA GLU A 692 6.84 31.39 34.08
C GLU A 692 6.93 32.15 35.36
N SER A 693 5.80 32.68 35.85
CA SER A 693 5.62 33.24 37.19
C SER A 693 4.40 32.63 37.83
N GLY A 694 4.53 32.13 39.05
CA GLY A 694 3.44 31.59 39.85
C GLY A 694 2.41 32.65 40.29
N VAL A 695 2.72 33.94 40.05
CA VAL A 695 1.83 35.05 40.44
C VAL A 695 0.95 35.46 39.27
N ASN A 696 -0.37 35.35 39.41
CA ASN A 696 -1.32 35.55 38.31
C ASN A 696 -1.38 36.97 37.71
N ASN A 697 -0.84 38.00 38.38
CA ASN A 697 -0.89 39.38 37.95
C ASN A 697 0.50 40.01 37.71
N GLU A 698 1.56 39.20 37.77
CA GLU A 698 2.93 39.67 37.58
C GLU A 698 3.71 38.71 36.70
N GLY A 699 4.68 39.21 35.95
CA GLY A 699 5.56 38.40 35.10
C GLY A 699 4.82 37.75 33.94
N PHE A 700 5.26 36.58 33.52
CA PHE A 700 4.79 35.90 32.34
C PHE A 700 4.33 34.48 32.66
N ARG A 701 3.56 33.86 31.74
CA ARG A 701 3.29 32.44 31.70
C ARG A 701 3.57 31.92 30.30
N THR A 702 4.00 30.67 30.21
CA THR A 702 4.27 30.02 28.94
C THR A 702 3.22 28.94 28.64
N ASN A 703 2.64 29.01 27.45
CA ASN A 703 1.86 27.95 26.83
C ASN A 703 2.65 27.34 25.66
N ILE A 704 2.49 26.03 25.42
CA ILE A 704 2.99 25.36 24.22
C ILE A 704 1.79 24.86 23.42
N GLY A 705 1.71 25.26 22.16
CA GLY A 705 0.79 24.69 21.19
C GLY A 705 1.46 23.57 20.40
N LEU A 706 0.74 22.47 20.23
CA LEU A 706 1.14 21.29 19.46
C LEU A 706 0.06 21.02 18.41
N ALA A 707 0.46 20.56 17.21
CA ALA A 707 -0.48 20.06 16.21
C ALA A 707 0.13 18.83 15.54
N ASN A 708 -0.53 17.68 15.65
CA ASN A 708 -0.14 16.46 14.99
C ASN A 708 -0.31 16.62 13.48
N ALA A 709 0.77 16.41 12.72
CA ALA A 709 0.79 16.54 11.27
C ALA A 709 0.39 15.24 10.55
N THR A 710 0.12 14.16 11.30
CA THR A 710 -0.18 12.82 10.76
C THR A 710 -1.57 12.35 11.14
N GLY A 711 -2.12 11.39 10.40
CA GLY A 711 -3.41 10.75 10.70
C GLY A 711 -3.36 9.76 11.87
N SER A 712 -2.17 9.38 12.33
CA SER A 712 -1.95 8.41 13.41
C SER A 712 -1.76 9.09 14.77
N ILE A 713 -1.92 8.34 15.86
CA ILE A 713 -1.63 8.81 17.22
C ILE A 713 -0.11 8.91 17.38
N ILE A 714 0.37 10.04 17.91
CA ILE A 714 1.77 10.24 18.26
C ILE A 714 1.93 10.67 19.73
N THR A 715 3.06 10.31 20.35
CA THR A 715 3.48 10.83 21.64
C THR A 715 4.56 11.89 21.45
N VAL A 716 4.32 13.10 21.97
CA VAL A 716 5.31 14.18 21.99
C VAL A 716 5.88 14.32 23.39
N THR A 717 7.20 14.24 23.51
CA THR A 717 7.94 14.49 24.76
C THR A 717 8.45 15.93 24.76
N ILE A 718 8.22 16.67 25.85
CA ILE A 718 8.66 18.04 26.08
C ILE A 718 9.52 18.07 27.34
N GLU A 719 10.80 18.31 27.20
CA GLU A 719 11.73 18.51 28.31
C GLU A 719 11.87 20.03 28.58
N LEU A 720 11.62 20.44 29.81
CA LEU A 720 11.65 21.83 30.26
C LEU A 720 12.92 22.10 31.07
N TYR A 721 13.62 23.16 30.72
CA TYR A 721 14.89 23.51 31.32
C TYR A 721 14.88 24.97 31.85
N SER A 722 15.54 25.19 32.99
CA SER A 722 15.86 26.50 33.49
C SER A 722 17.09 27.11 32.81
N SER A 723 17.41 28.36 33.09
CA SER A 723 18.52 29.09 32.44
C SER A 723 19.91 28.53 32.73
N ASP A 724 20.10 27.78 33.80
CA ASP A 724 21.36 27.11 34.17
C ASP A 724 21.50 25.71 33.55
N GLY A 725 20.51 25.27 32.74
CA GLY A 725 20.48 23.96 32.12
C GLY A 725 19.93 22.84 33.00
N THR A 726 19.37 23.18 34.15
CA THR A 726 18.70 22.18 35.01
C THR A 726 17.37 21.75 34.36
N LEU A 727 17.16 20.44 34.25
CA LEU A 727 15.86 19.86 33.86
C LEU A 727 14.84 20.14 34.95
N VAL A 728 13.79 20.87 34.62
CA VAL A 728 12.70 21.26 35.56
C VAL A 728 11.58 20.24 35.53
N ASP A 729 11.16 19.80 34.33
CA ASP A 729 10.07 18.83 34.16
C ASP A 729 10.13 18.15 32.81
N VAL A 730 9.40 17.02 32.69
CA VAL A 730 9.22 16.30 31.41
C VAL A 730 7.71 16.03 31.25
N ILE A 731 7.15 16.51 30.15
CA ILE A 731 5.73 16.35 29.82
C ILE A 731 5.63 15.39 28.61
N GLU A 732 4.80 14.38 28.73
CA GLU A 732 4.39 13.52 27.62
C GLU A 732 2.96 13.89 27.20
N ALA A 733 2.75 14.09 25.90
CA ALA A 733 1.46 14.45 25.34
C ALA A 733 1.13 13.53 24.16
N ASP A 734 0.12 12.68 24.34
CA ASP A 734 -0.42 11.86 23.26
C ASP A 734 -1.39 12.72 22.42
N LEU A 735 -1.14 12.82 21.13
CA LEU A 735 -1.96 13.54 20.16
C LEU A 735 -2.61 12.55 19.21
N ASN A 736 -3.93 12.57 19.10
CA ASN A 736 -4.66 11.82 18.09
C ASN A 736 -4.33 12.31 16.66
N GLY A 737 -4.73 11.57 15.63
CA GLY A 737 -4.49 11.98 14.26
C GLY A 737 -5.06 13.38 13.94
N TYR A 738 -4.19 14.27 13.46
CA TYR A 738 -4.49 15.69 13.15
C TYR A 738 -5.06 16.49 14.31
N GLU A 739 -4.75 16.10 15.56
CA GLU A 739 -5.18 16.83 16.76
C GLU A 739 -4.33 18.08 16.98
N GLN A 740 -4.98 19.18 17.31
CA GLN A 740 -4.33 20.35 17.91
C GLN A 740 -4.54 20.31 19.43
N ARG A 741 -3.48 20.60 20.19
CA ARG A 741 -3.55 20.74 21.66
C ARG A 741 -2.72 21.89 22.14
N GLN A 742 -3.27 22.66 23.09
CA GLN A 742 -2.53 23.69 23.80
C GLN A 742 -2.31 23.32 25.27
N LEU A 743 -1.05 23.20 25.66
CA LEU A 743 -0.64 23.03 27.04
C LEU A 743 -0.42 24.40 27.69
N SER A 744 -1.16 24.70 28.77
CA SER A 744 -1.11 26.01 29.43
C SER A 744 -0.27 25.96 30.68
N ARG A 745 0.55 27.00 30.92
CA ARG A 745 1.40 27.12 32.15
C ARG A 745 2.27 25.89 32.33
N ILE A 746 3.16 25.66 31.38
CA ILE A 746 3.92 24.41 31.27
C ILE A 746 4.96 24.21 32.38
N PHE A 747 5.49 25.27 32.98
CA PHE A 747 6.47 25.13 34.05
C PHE A 747 5.76 24.97 35.38
N PRO A 748 6.14 23.97 36.21
CA PRO A 748 5.53 23.73 37.51
C PRO A 748 5.97 24.75 38.60
N GLU A 749 7.01 25.54 38.31
CA GLU A 749 7.59 26.52 39.23
C GLU A 749 7.99 27.81 38.51
N ASP A 750 8.39 28.85 39.26
CA ASP A 750 8.86 30.11 38.72
C ASP A 750 10.17 29.94 37.93
N VAL A 751 10.15 30.29 36.64
CA VAL A 751 11.30 30.26 35.76
C VAL A 751 11.42 31.61 35.04
N ALA A 752 12.46 32.38 35.40
CA ALA A 752 12.65 33.70 34.82
C ALA A 752 13.05 33.64 33.33
N VAL A 753 13.89 32.68 32.98
CA VAL A 753 14.29 32.34 31.58
C VAL A 753 14.43 30.84 31.49
N GLY A 754 13.67 30.24 30.58
CA GLY A 754 13.70 28.82 30.34
C GLY A 754 13.74 28.48 28.84
N HIS A 755 13.88 27.23 28.54
CA HIS A 755 13.72 26.68 27.19
C HIS A 755 13.07 25.29 27.25
N ALA A 756 12.53 24.87 26.11
CA ALA A 756 11.97 23.53 25.96
C ALA A 756 12.64 22.81 24.78
N VAL A 757 12.79 21.50 24.94
CA VAL A 757 13.24 20.58 23.89
C VAL A 757 12.09 19.63 23.60
N LEU A 758 11.68 19.57 22.33
CA LEU A 758 10.53 18.80 21.89
C LEU A 758 10.96 17.72 20.92
N ARG A 759 10.42 16.54 21.08
CA ARG A 759 10.64 15.39 20.19
C ARG A 759 9.43 14.47 20.17
N THR A 760 9.29 13.63 19.14
CA THR A 760 8.37 12.50 19.17
C THR A 760 9.16 11.20 19.18
N ALA A 761 8.75 10.26 20.05
CA ALA A 761 9.29 8.91 20.10
C ALA A 761 8.50 7.93 19.20
N THR A 762 7.39 8.40 18.62
CA THR A 762 6.54 7.58 17.74
C THR A 762 7.16 7.51 16.36
N PRO A 763 7.57 6.34 15.88
CA PRO A 763 8.00 6.16 14.49
C PRO A 763 6.92 6.68 13.53
N GLY A 764 7.33 7.43 12.50
CA GLY A 764 6.39 8.06 11.60
C GLY A 764 5.70 9.31 12.08
N GLY A 765 5.89 9.64 13.34
CA GLY A 765 5.29 10.82 13.91
C GLY A 765 5.91 12.10 13.37
N ALA A 766 5.05 13.09 13.12
CA ALA A 766 5.43 14.45 12.78
C ALA A 766 4.47 15.42 13.44
N PHE A 767 4.95 16.56 13.92
CA PHE A 767 4.12 17.56 14.58
C PHE A 767 4.67 18.97 14.40
N TYR A 768 3.76 19.94 14.48
CA TYR A 768 4.10 21.34 14.59
C TYR A 768 4.06 21.78 16.05
N ALA A 769 4.94 22.68 16.44
CA ALA A 769 4.95 23.25 17.79
C ALA A 769 5.23 24.75 17.75
N TYR A 770 4.73 25.45 18.77
CA TYR A 770 5.07 26.84 19.05
C TYR A 770 4.96 27.14 20.55
N GLY A 771 5.69 28.13 20.99
CA GLY A 771 5.51 28.72 22.33
C GLY A 771 4.68 30.00 22.26
N SER A 772 3.93 30.28 23.31
CA SER A 772 3.23 31.54 23.53
C SER A 772 3.53 32.03 24.94
N VAL A 773 4.38 33.06 25.04
CA VAL A 773 4.73 33.68 26.31
C VAL A 773 3.79 34.86 26.54
N VAL A 774 2.92 34.76 27.54
CA VAL A 774 1.83 35.70 27.78
C VAL A 774 2.14 36.53 29.01
N ASP A 775 2.09 37.86 28.89
CA ASP A 775 2.18 38.78 30.02
C ASP A 775 0.94 38.59 30.93
N ASN A 776 1.17 38.34 32.19
CA ASN A 776 0.08 38.08 33.19
C ASN A 776 -0.73 39.31 33.56
N GLN A 777 -0.28 40.53 33.19
CA GLN A 777 -0.99 41.80 33.46
C GLN A 777 -1.82 42.24 32.25
N THR A 778 -1.23 42.21 31.07
CA THR A 778 -1.87 42.73 29.86
C THR A 778 -2.57 41.65 29.06
N PHE A 779 -2.26 40.36 29.30
CA PHE A 779 -2.65 39.17 28.51
C PHE A 779 -2.13 39.15 27.09
N ASP A 780 -1.19 40.06 26.75
CA ASP A 780 -0.59 40.14 25.44
C ASP A 780 0.40 38.98 25.21
N PRO A 781 0.20 38.13 24.21
CA PRO A 781 1.06 36.99 23.93
C PRO A 781 2.21 37.37 22.99
N THR A 782 3.35 36.78 23.23
CA THR A 782 4.50 36.79 22.32
C THR A 782 4.68 35.39 21.72
N PHE A 783 4.63 35.30 20.39
CA PHE A 783 4.88 34.05 19.68
C PHE A 783 6.37 33.66 19.75
N VAL A 784 6.65 32.40 20.07
CA VAL A 784 8.00 31.81 20.08
C VAL A 784 8.03 30.70 19.03
N ALA A 785 8.81 30.90 17.99
CA ALA A 785 8.99 29.90 16.95
C ALA A 785 9.93 28.77 17.42
N VAL A 786 9.68 27.56 16.92
CA VAL A 786 10.61 26.44 17.02
C VAL A 786 11.86 26.70 16.17
N GLN A 787 13.02 26.37 16.74
CA GLN A 787 14.34 26.43 16.14
C GLN A 787 14.90 25.04 15.95
#